data_2fa2cf39bf3101c5b84ff8ae7a8ff564
#
_entry.id   2fa2cf39bf3101c5b84ff8ae7a8ff564
#
_cell.length_a   1.000
_cell.length_b   1.000
_cell.length_c   1.000
_cell.angle_alpha   90.00
_cell.angle_beta   90.00
_cell.angle_gamma   90.00
#
_symmetry.space_group_name_H-M   'P 1'
#
loop_
_entity.id
_entity.type
_entity.pdbx_description
1 polymer ?
#
loop_
_entity_poly.entity_id
_entity_poly.type
_entity_poly.pdbx_seq_one_letter_code
_entity_poly.pdbx_strand_id
1 'polypeptide(L)'
;MRIAYKASIALLLSIVLPSSLLADDSLSLLRSAFKSHCNKCHGKSKTVEGKVNLLALKSGDDLLAQPELLEDLVAALKDREMPPEDEPPLPDAKRKQMVSQLQTLLAEALKTQAFVPTPIRRMNRFQYNNAVVDLLELDRDIFQLNERLMRRRQDYFQPETRKMPPVVRVSSRPLAKDIDNQRPEGFNGVAAFPQDKRAEHGFDNRADHLTLSPLLMESFLKLSQTIVESSDLNPQECRSWDWLFAPPGKPVRSLAEGRFEAELAGQIKLVGRPRGRTVRQEMQRFGSDWSGNAQLAWLCPKQGEKMTLAFKVTEPGTGLRLRFTKATDYGTFAVYLDGKKIDETIDLYDTKVGRTDFDISTTIGTGSHTLRFQCVGKDKKSPRHFFGLDFVEVTGRKKLPKTDPAPLAESDAIRARIEKLLRRAFRRRVDPETIDRFAKFAEGQIASGASFENTMRTVVGAVLAMPEFLYFYESLEDKKAAGKNPGRQRLNDYELASRLAQFFWSSIPDDTLLDLAESGRLSDPKTLGTQINRMMNDVRSSRFCDNFPAQWLQLDRLVTSIPDPKKFSYFYYRGYRTSIHMMSEPLLLFETVYIEDRSIIDLLDPKFTWQSNMLRQNYEGQSNSGHDVQVQVFRRVPLNDPRRGGVITNAAVMTMTSTPTRTQPITHGAWINAVIFNDPPEPPPADVPPLPEVDREELEKLTIRERLAIHRKRADCAACHNEIDPLGFAMENYGPTGVWRDKYENGRDVDVSGKLFNQFEFKTVIEFKQLILREKRRFIRGFTSHLLSYALGRELGPADSPALDEMTATAMTGKDQLRAVLKSIAMSEPFLHKNMRGPKEK
;
A
#
# COMPACT_ATOMS: atom_id res chain seq x y z
N MET A 1 -7.16 55.44 -47.56
CA MET A 1 -7.69 54.29 -48.30
C MET A 1 -8.13 53.21 -47.28
N ARG A 2 -9.40 53.17 -46.97
CA ARG A 2 -9.98 52.24 -45.97
C ARG A 2 -10.56 51.07 -46.73
N ILE A 3 -10.10 49.86 -46.43
CA ILE A 3 -10.71 48.62 -46.91
C ILE A 3 -11.35 47.94 -45.71
N ALA A 4 -12.67 47.90 -45.72
CA ALA A 4 -13.50 47.25 -44.74
C ALA A 4 -13.57 45.73 -45.03
N TYR A 5 -13.22 44.86 -44.08
CA TYR A 5 -13.53 43.43 -44.11
C TYR A 5 -14.85 43.18 -43.42
N LYS A 6 -15.84 42.75 -44.18
CA LYS A 6 -17.09 42.19 -43.65
C LYS A 6 -16.83 40.76 -43.20
N ALA A 7 -16.88 40.53 -41.88
CA ALA A 7 -16.94 39.19 -41.32
C ALA A 7 -18.38 38.69 -41.31
N SER A 8 -18.71 37.70 -42.10
CA SER A 8 -20.00 36.99 -42.06
C SER A 8 -19.98 36.04 -40.86
N ILE A 9 -20.74 36.33 -39.83
CA ILE A 9 -21.02 35.44 -38.71
C ILE A 9 -22.05 34.43 -39.21
N ALA A 10 -21.60 33.21 -39.49
CA ALA A 10 -22.50 32.07 -39.68
C ALA A 10 -22.99 31.60 -38.30
N LEU A 11 -24.24 31.90 -38.01
CA LEU A 11 -24.94 31.42 -36.81
C LEU A 11 -25.23 29.92 -37.00
N LEU A 12 -24.35 29.04 -36.46
CA LEU A 12 -24.65 27.63 -36.31
C LEU A 12 -25.72 27.49 -35.23
N LEU A 13 -26.98 27.40 -35.64
CA LEU A 13 -28.04 26.89 -34.79
C LEU A 13 -27.75 25.42 -34.50
N SER A 14 -27.17 25.12 -33.33
CA SER A 14 -27.18 23.78 -32.76
C SER A 14 -28.64 23.46 -32.39
N ILE A 15 -29.30 22.71 -33.25
CA ILE A 15 -30.58 22.09 -32.92
C ILE A 15 -30.27 21.05 -31.82
N VAL A 16 -30.55 21.43 -30.58
CA VAL A 16 -30.60 20.45 -29.45
C VAL A 16 -31.88 19.65 -29.70
N LEU A 17 -31.75 18.53 -30.41
CA LEU A 17 -32.79 17.51 -30.47
C LEU A 17 -33.04 17.01 -29.05
N PRO A 18 -34.27 16.87 -28.58
CA PRO A 18 -34.56 16.31 -27.27
C PRO A 18 -34.02 14.87 -27.19
N SER A 19 -33.38 14.55 -26.09
CA SER A 19 -32.71 13.26 -25.82
C SER A 19 -33.61 12.03 -26.07
N SER A 20 -34.92 12.20 -26.00
CA SER A 20 -35.92 11.16 -26.26
C SER A 20 -35.99 10.71 -27.74
N LEU A 21 -35.76 11.57 -28.72
CA LEU A 21 -35.79 11.21 -30.13
C LEU A 21 -34.58 10.40 -30.59
N LEU A 22 -33.39 10.67 -30.02
CA LEU A 22 -32.18 9.87 -30.27
C LEU A 22 -32.27 8.49 -29.63
N ALA A 23 -32.95 8.37 -28.49
CA ALA A 23 -33.12 7.10 -27.78
C ALA A 23 -34.08 6.14 -28.51
N ASP A 24 -35.14 6.62 -29.14
CA ASP A 24 -36.13 5.78 -29.78
C ASP A 24 -35.66 5.13 -31.10
N ASP A 25 -34.91 5.84 -31.95
CA ASP A 25 -34.32 5.29 -33.18
C ASP A 25 -33.22 4.26 -32.85
N SER A 26 -32.40 4.52 -31.85
CA SER A 26 -31.37 3.58 -31.34
C SER A 26 -32.00 2.33 -30.77
N LEU A 27 -33.13 2.44 -30.10
CA LEU A 27 -33.83 1.29 -29.51
C LEU A 27 -34.43 0.36 -30.57
N SER A 28 -34.84 0.86 -31.73
CA SER A 28 -35.45 0.06 -32.80
C SER A 28 -34.50 -1.03 -33.30
N LEU A 29 -33.22 -0.71 -33.45
CA LEU A 29 -32.18 -1.63 -33.90
C LEU A 29 -31.84 -2.64 -32.80
N LEU A 30 -31.64 -2.19 -31.53
CA LEU A 30 -31.40 -3.07 -30.39
C LEU A 30 -32.57 -4.02 -30.18
N ARG A 31 -33.83 -3.56 -30.26
CA ARG A 31 -35.00 -4.44 -30.15
C ARG A 31 -35.06 -5.48 -31.26
N SER A 32 -34.75 -5.10 -32.50
CA SER A 32 -34.68 -6.06 -33.60
C SER A 32 -33.64 -7.14 -33.35
N ALA A 33 -32.45 -6.75 -32.84
CA ALA A 33 -31.37 -7.67 -32.51
C ALA A 33 -31.73 -8.55 -31.31
N PHE A 34 -32.31 -8.00 -30.26
CA PHE A 34 -32.78 -8.76 -29.10
C PHE A 34 -33.82 -9.81 -29.47
N LYS A 35 -34.80 -9.44 -30.31
CA LYS A 35 -35.81 -10.39 -30.81
C LYS A 35 -35.23 -11.51 -31.63
N SER A 36 -34.22 -11.26 -32.46
CA SER A 36 -33.69 -12.26 -33.41
C SER A 36 -32.58 -13.14 -32.80
N HIS A 37 -31.82 -12.68 -31.81
CA HIS A 37 -30.66 -13.40 -31.31
C HIS A 37 -30.65 -13.65 -29.77
N CYS A 38 -31.44 -12.91 -28.98
CA CYS A 38 -31.35 -12.99 -27.51
C CYS A 38 -32.67 -13.53 -26.88
N ASN A 39 -33.78 -13.45 -27.58
CA ASN A 39 -35.12 -13.71 -27.04
C ASN A 39 -35.37 -15.17 -26.58
N LYS A 40 -34.62 -16.13 -27.11
CA LYS A 40 -34.75 -17.55 -26.74
C LYS A 40 -34.46 -17.74 -25.25
N CYS A 41 -33.39 -17.09 -24.72
CA CYS A 41 -32.95 -17.20 -23.34
C CYS A 41 -33.41 -15.99 -22.49
N HIS A 42 -33.50 -14.78 -23.06
CA HIS A 42 -33.74 -13.54 -22.35
C HIS A 42 -35.11 -12.90 -22.61
N GLY A 43 -36.14 -13.69 -22.91
CA GLY A 43 -37.43 -13.05 -23.23
C GLY A 43 -38.69 -13.88 -23.23
N LYS A 44 -38.66 -15.20 -23.14
CA LYS A 44 -39.84 -16.02 -23.40
C LYS A 44 -40.27 -17.07 -22.38
N SER A 45 -39.42 -17.42 -21.42
CA SER A 45 -39.74 -18.52 -20.50
C SER A 45 -40.14 -18.06 -19.12
N LYS A 46 -40.74 -18.94 -18.33
CA LYS A 46 -40.97 -18.72 -16.90
C LYS A 46 -39.69 -18.50 -16.09
N THR A 47 -38.57 -18.97 -16.61
CA THR A 47 -37.21 -18.78 -16.12
C THR A 47 -36.42 -18.04 -17.18
N VAL A 48 -36.15 -16.73 -16.94
CA VAL A 48 -35.30 -15.92 -17.80
C VAL A 48 -33.86 -16.18 -17.40
N GLU A 49 -33.01 -16.64 -18.33
CA GLU A 49 -31.61 -16.92 -18.06
C GLU A 49 -30.85 -15.65 -17.68
N GLY A 50 -29.94 -15.73 -16.73
CA GLY A 50 -29.18 -14.59 -16.20
C GLY A 50 -30.06 -13.51 -15.54
N LYS A 51 -31.33 -13.81 -15.22
CA LYS A 51 -32.30 -12.88 -14.63
C LYS A 51 -32.57 -11.64 -15.48
N VAL A 52 -32.12 -11.60 -16.73
CA VAL A 52 -32.22 -10.45 -17.64
C VAL A 52 -33.33 -10.69 -18.65
N ASN A 53 -34.42 -9.90 -18.60
CA ASN A 53 -35.51 -9.95 -19.58
C ASN A 53 -35.43 -8.76 -20.55
N LEU A 54 -34.77 -8.95 -21.69
CA LEU A 54 -34.57 -7.90 -22.70
C LEU A 54 -35.88 -7.46 -23.41
N LEU A 55 -36.92 -8.30 -23.39
CA LEU A 55 -38.23 -7.93 -23.96
C LEU A 55 -39.10 -7.09 -23.01
N ALA A 56 -38.76 -7.02 -21.76
CA ALA A 56 -39.42 -6.14 -20.79
C ALA A 56 -39.08 -4.64 -21.04
N LEU A 57 -37.96 -4.38 -21.71
CA LEU A 57 -37.49 -3.03 -22.01
C LEU A 57 -38.36 -2.39 -23.13
N LYS A 58 -39.27 -1.50 -22.77
CA LYS A 58 -40.26 -0.92 -23.66
C LYS A 58 -39.83 0.43 -24.26
N SER A 59 -38.90 1.16 -23.61
CA SER A 59 -38.44 2.47 -24.01
C SER A 59 -36.92 2.61 -23.87
N GLY A 60 -36.34 3.63 -24.48
CA GLY A 60 -34.93 4.03 -24.23
C GLY A 60 -34.73 4.43 -22.79
N ASP A 61 -35.74 5.02 -22.18
CA ASP A 61 -35.71 5.45 -20.79
C ASP A 61 -35.58 4.26 -19.81
N ASP A 62 -36.16 3.08 -20.17
CA ASP A 62 -35.98 1.85 -19.36
C ASP A 62 -34.53 1.38 -19.34
N LEU A 63 -33.77 1.58 -20.43
CA LEU A 63 -32.33 1.28 -20.49
C LEU A 63 -31.50 2.36 -19.78
N LEU A 64 -31.84 3.64 -19.99
CA LEU A 64 -31.15 4.75 -19.32
C LEU A 64 -31.29 4.70 -17.80
N ALA A 65 -32.38 4.13 -17.29
CA ALA A 65 -32.62 3.93 -15.87
C ALA A 65 -31.77 2.79 -15.26
N GLN A 66 -31.15 1.95 -16.11
CA GLN A 66 -30.41 0.75 -15.70
C GLN A 66 -28.96 0.78 -16.25
N PRO A 67 -28.10 1.71 -15.78
CA PRO A 67 -26.71 1.82 -16.28
C PRO A 67 -25.87 0.56 -16.04
N GLU A 68 -26.10 -0.18 -14.96
CA GLU A 68 -25.45 -1.47 -14.69
C GLU A 68 -25.77 -2.49 -15.81
N LEU A 69 -27.05 -2.65 -16.16
CA LEU A 69 -27.44 -3.51 -17.27
C LEU A 69 -26.82 -3.07 -18.61
N LEU A 70 -26.68 -1.76 -18.84
CA LEU A 70 -26.01 -1.26 -20.06
C LEU A 70 -24.52 -1.64 -20.07
N GLU A 71 -23.82 -1.57 -18.93
CA GLU A 71 -22.43 -2.01 -18.81
C GLU A 71 -22.30 -3.51 -19.10
N ASP A 72 -23.14 -4.34 -18.47
CA ASP A 72 -23.17 -5.80 -18.68
C ASP A 72 -23.42 -6.18 -20.13
N LEU A 73 -24.39 -5.55 -20.77
CA LEU A 73 -24.68 -5.79 -22.19
C LEU A 73 -23.51 -5.40 -23.10
N VAL A 74 -22.84 -4.27 -22.80
CA VAL A 74 -21.64 -3.85 -23.53
C VAL A 74 -20.50 -4.85 -23.35
N ALA A 75 -20.28 -5.34 -22.13
CA ALA A 75 -19.24 -6.31 -21.80
C ALA A 75 -19.50 -7.64 -22.51
N ALA A 76 -20.67 -8.26 -22.30
CA ALA A 76 -21.03 -9.56 -22.86
C ALA A 76 -20.98 -9.59 -24.41
N LEU A 77 -21.35 -8.47 -25.06
CA LEU A 77 -21.23 -8.38 -26.52
C LEU A 77 -19.79 -8.17 -26.99
N LYS A 78 -18.99 -7.37 -26.31
CA LYS A 78 -17.57 -7.16 -26.66
C LYS A 78 -16.74 -8.42 -26.48
N ASP A 79 -17.01 -9.17 -25.41
CA ASP A 79 -16.22 -10.30 -25.00
C ASP A 79 -16.70 -11.59 -25.68
N ARG A 80 -17.72 -11.47 -26.52
CA ARG A 80 -18.33 -12.58 -27.31
C ARG A 80 -18.90 -13.69 -26.42
N GLU A 81 -19.28 -13.36 -25.20
CA GLU A 81 -20.00 -14.26 -24.30
C GLU A 81 -21.40 -14.52 -24.80
N MET A 82 -22.02 -13.54 -25.49
CA MET A 82 -23.34 -13.59 -26.04
C MET A 82 -23.37 -13.38 -27.57
N PRO A 83 -24.08 -14.19 -28.32
CA PRO A 83 -24.73 -15.44 -27.95
C PRO A 83 -23.71 -16.53 -27.56
N PRO A 84 -24.11 -17.56 -26.76
CA PRO A 84 -23.26 -18.70 -26.41
C PRO A 84 -22.81 -19.48 -27.68
N GLU A 85 -21.76 -20.31 -27.56
CA GLU A 85 -21.16 -21.03 -28.70
C GLU A 85 -22.12 -22.03 -29.39
N ASP A 86 -23.12 -22.53 -28.69
CA ASP A 86 -24.17 -23.43 -29.16
C ASP A 86 -25.32 -22.72 -29.89
N GLU A 87 -25.32 -21.39 -29.91
CA GLU A 87 -26.33 -20.60 -30.62
C GLU A 87 -25.75 -19.91 -31.88
N PRO A 88 -26.60 -19.54 -32.86
CA PRO A 88 -26.13 -18.89 -34.06
C PRO A 88 -25.34 -17.61 -33.76
N PRO A 89 -24.12 -17.44 -34.31
CA PRO A 89 -23.26 -16.34 -34.01
C PRO A 89 -23.84 -15.02 -34.48
N LEU A 90 -23.70 -13.95 -33.65
CA LEU A 90 -24.04 -12.60 -34.03
C LEU A 90 -23.01 -12.06 -35.03
N PRO A 91 -23.42 -11.58 -36.23
CA PRO A 91 -22.50 -11.04 -37.22
C PRO A 91 -21.68 -9.86 -36.63
N ASP A 92 -20.38 -9.81 -36.92
CA ASP A 92 -19.46 -8.83 -36.35
C ASP A 92 -19.86 -7.37 -36.62
N ALA A 93 -20.39 -7.08 -37.81
CA ALA A 93 -20.86 -5.73 -38.12
C ALA A 93 -22.05 -5.33 -37.21
N LYS A 94 -23.00 -6.26 -36.98
CA LYS A 94 -24.16 -6.06 -36.11
C LYS A 94 -23.75 -5.92 -34.65
N ARG A 95 -22.80 -6.76 -34.22
CA ARG A 95 -22.23 -6.70 -32.85
C ARG A 95 -21.58 -5.34 -32.58
N LYS A 96 -20.73 -4.85 -33.48
CA LYS A 96 -20.09 -3.53 -33.37
C LYS A 96 -21.12 -2.40 -33.30
N GLN A 97 -22.16 -2.48 -34.08
CA GLN A 97 -23.21 -1.48 -34.10
C GLN A 97 -24.03 -1.48 -32.81
N MET A 98 -24.40 -2.65 -32.27
CA MET A 98 -25.06 -2.77 -30.97
C MET A 98 -24.21 -2.21 -29.84
N VAL A 99 -22.94 -2.61 -29.78
CA VAL A 99 -21.99 -2.11 -28.77
C VAL A 99 -21.89 -0.59 -28.84
N SER A 100 -21.75 -0.01 -30.03
CA SER A 100 -21.67 1.46 -30.19
C SER A 100 -22.93 2.17 -29.69
N GLN A 101 -24.11 1.62 -29.97
CA GLN A 101 -25.39 2.20 -29.52
C GLN A 101 -25.57 2.09 -28.01
N LEU A 102 -25.27 0.91 -27.43
CA LEU A 102 -25.31 0.69 -25.98
C LEU A 102 -24.32 1.62 -25.24
N GLN A 103 -23.15 1.83 -25.81
CA GLN A 103 -22.16 2.77 -25.23
C GLN A 103 -22.65 4.23 -25.28
N THR A 104 -23.41 4.62 -26.34
CA THR A 104 -24.00 5.96 -26.43
C THR A 104 -25.07 6.15 -25.35
N LEU A 105 -25.95 5.14 -25.17
CA LEU A 105 -26.97 5.16 -24.12
C LEU A 105 -26.33 5.16 -22.72
N LEU A 106 -25.32 4.35 -22.52
CA LEU A 106 -24.58 4.32 -21.25
C LEU A 106 -23.97 5.69 -20.94
N ALA A 107 -23.29 6.31 -21.90
CA ALA A 107 -22.70 7.64 -21.71
C ALA A 107 -23.76 8.69 -21.35
N GLU A 108 -24.97 8.60 -21.90
CA GLU A 108 -26.08 9.49 -21.54
C GLU A 108 -26.60 9.22 -20.13
N ALA A 109 -26.83 7.94 -19.78
CA ALA A 109 -27.26 7.54 -18.45
C ALA A 109 -26.29 8.01 -17.36
N LEU A 110 -24.99 7.95 -17.62
CA LEU A 110 -23.94 8.29 -16.65
C LEU A 110 -23.80 9.80 -16.39
N LYS A 111 -24.31 10.68 -17.25
CA LYS A 111 -24.23 12.14 -17.04
C LYS A 111 -24.89 12.60 -15.74
N THR A 112 -25.96 11.96 -15.34
CA THR A 112 -26.75 12.32 -14.15
C THR A 112 -26.62 11.31 -13.01
N GLN A 113 -25.92 10.20 -13.25
CA GLN A 113 -25.75 9.14 -12.26
C GLN A 113 -24.92 9.66 -11.06
N ALA A 114 -25.42 9.40 -9.86
CA ALA A 114 -24.71 9.72 -8.64
C ALA A 114 -23.58 8.72 -8.38
N PHE A 115 -22.49 9.16 -7.74
CA PHE A 115 -21.47 8.22 -7.20
C PHE A 115 -22.10 7.31 -6.15
N VAL A 116 -21.52 6.13 -5.98
CA VAL A 116 -21.83 5.27 -4.85
C VAL A 116 -21.53 6.04 -3.56
N PRO A 117 -22.45 6.10 -2.57
CA PRO A 117 -22.18 6.78 -1.31
C PRO A 117 -20.96 6.19 -0.63
N THR A 118 -20.10 7.05 -0.08
CA THR A 118 -19.04 6.60 0.81
C THR A 118 -19.60 6.53 2.22
N PRO A 119 -19.83 5.34 2.81
CA PRO A 119 -20.27 5.24 4.19
C PRO A 119 -19.25 5.85 5.15
N ILE A 120 -19.67 6.22 6.35
CA ILE A 120 -18.75 6.58 7.43
C ILE A 120 -17.81 5.39 7.64
N ARG A 121 -16.51 5.65 7.53
CA ARG A 121 -15.46 4.63 7.55
C ARG A 121 -14.57 4.83 8.76
N ARG A 122 -14.42 3.82 9.62
CA ARG A 122 -13.40 3.86 10.65
C ARG A 122 -12.03 3.41 10.11
N MET A 123 -11.00 3.71 10.87
CA MET A 123 -9.67 3.16 10.61
C MET A 123 -9.66 1.65 10.82
N ASN A 124 -9.04 0.90 9.89
CA ASN A 124 -8.63 -0.46 10.14
C ASN A 124 -7.36 -0.51 11.01
N ARG A 125 -6.91 -1.70 11.40
CA ARG A 125 -5.71 -1.88 12.25
C ARG A 125 -4.47 -1.19 11.69
N PHE A 126 -4.21 -1.32 10.39
CA PHE A 126 -3.04 -0.76 9.74
C PHE A 126 -3.09 0.78 9.72
N GLN A 127 -4.24 1.34 9.40
CA GLN A 127 -4.46 2.78 9.40
C GLN A 127 -4.37 3.37 10.80
N TYR A 128 -4.93 2.69 11.80
CA TYR A 128 -4.84 3.13 13.19
C TYR A 128 -3.40 3.13 13.71
N ASN A 129 -2.65 2.04 13.46
CA ASN A 129 -1.22 1.97 13.81
C ASN A 129 -0.45 3.15 13.19
N ASN A 130 -0.59 3.35 11.90
CA ASN A 130 0.10 4.42 11.18
C ASN A 130 -0.32 5.82 11.65
N ALA A 131 -1.62 6.02 11.92
CA ALA A 131 -2.13 7.29 12.41
C ALA A 131 -1.56 7.66 13.78
N VAL A 132 -1.46 6.70 14.69
CA VAL A 132 -0.85 6.92 16.03
C VAL A 132 0.64 7.15 15.91
N VAL A 133 1.34 6.35 15.07
CA VAL A 133 2.78 6.54 14.78
C VAL A 133 3.04 7.96 14.26
N ASP A 134 2.26 8.45 13.31
CA ASP A 134 2.44 9.77 12.73
C ASP A 134 1.97 10.91 13.65
N LEU A 135 0.89 10.70 14.43
CA LEU A 135 0.40 11.69 15.40
C LEU A 135 1.41 11.96 16.51
N LEU A 136 1.99 10.90 17.06
CA LEU A 136 2.97 10.95 18.14
C LEU A 136 4.42 10.99 17.64
N GLU A 137 4.63 10.95 16.31
CA GLU A 137 5.95 10.95 15.67
C GLU A 137 6.85 9.84 16.24
N LEU A 138 6.33 8.59 16.29
CA LEU A 138 7.04 7.44 16.81
C LEU A 138 8.00 6.84 15.78
N ASP A 139 9.10 6.24 16.26
CA ASP A 139 10.07 5.55 15.42
C ASP A 139 9.77 4.05 15.26
N ARG A 140 8.68 3.55 15.82
CA ARG A 140 8.24 2.14 15.78
C ARG A 140 6.71 2.00 15.77
N ASP A 141 6.25 0.81 15.36
CA ASP A 141 4.84 0.46 15.41
C ASP A 141 4.34 0.32 16.86
N ILE A 142 3.04 0.59 17.10
CA ILE A 142 2.43 0.47 18.42
C ILE A 142 1.96 -0.96 18.72
N PHE A 143 1.62 -1.74 17.70
CA PHE A 143 1.29 -3.15 17.84
C PHE A 143 1.65 -3.94 16.58
N GLN A 144 1.66 -5.27 16.74
CA GLN A 144 1.96 -6.18 15.65
C GLN A 144 0.71 -6.52 14.84
N LEU A 145 0.86 -6.62 13.52
CA LEU A 145 -0.17 -7.10 12.60
C LEU A 145 0.22 -8.49 12.10
N ASN A 146 -0.30 -9.52 12.75
CA ASN A 146 0.05 -10.92 12.46
C ASN A 146 -0.47 -11.40 11.10
N GLU A 147 -1.51 -10.74 10.60
CA GLU A 147 -2.16 -11.00 9.32
C GLU A 147 -1.42 -10.42 8.12
N ARG A 148 -0.37 -9.65 8.34
CA ARG A 148 0.37 -8.94 7.30
C ARG A 148 1.85 -9.23 7.32
N LEU A 149 2.46 -9.14 6.14
CA LEU A 149 3.91 -9.10 6.02
C LEU A 149 4.38 -7.67 6.37
N MET A 150 4.85 -7.49 7.61
CA MET A 150 5.47 -6.24 8.05
C MET A 150 6.94 -6.26 7.63
N ARG A 151 7.32 -5.44 6.64
CA ARG A 151 8.69 -5.37 6.13
C ARG A 151 9.43 -4.16 6.70
N ARG A 152 10.66 -4.38 7.17
CA ARG A 152 11.62 -3.29 7.39
C ARG A 152 12.55 -3.20 6.19
N ARG A 153 12.63 -2.03 5.62
CA ARG A 153 13.49 -1.69 4.49
C ARG A 153 14.77 -1.07 5.04
N GLN A 154 15.88 -1.78 4.92
CA GLN A 154 17.17 -1.23 5.35
C GLN A 154 17.59 -0.12 4.37
N ASP A 155 17.09 1.09 4.58
CA ASP A 155 17.45 2.36 3.93
C ASP A 155 17.40 2.40 2.38
N TYR A 156 16.81 1.38 1.75
CA TYR A 156 16.76 1.34 0.29
C TYR A 156 15.54 2.05 -0.32
N PHE A 157 14.47 2.24 0.44
CA PHE A 157 13.25 2.88 -0.06
C PHE A 157 13.42 4.40 -0.09
N GLN A 158 13.92 4.91 -1.20
CA GLN A 158 14.18 6.33 -1.45
C GLN A 158 13.51 6.75 -2.76
N PRO A 159 12.18 6.94 -2.76
CA PRO A 159 11.39 7.15 -3.99
C PRO A 159 11.75 8.45 -4.73
N GLU A 160 12.31 9.43 -4.04
CA GLU A 160 12.80 10.67 -4.64
C GLU A 160 14.02 10.46 -5.55
N THR A 161 14.80 9.39 -5.32
CA THR A 161 16.00 9.08 -6.12
C THR A 161 15.68 8.48 -7.49
N ARG A 162 14.47 7.95 -7.68
CA ARG A 162 14.04 7.22 -8.88
C ARG A 162 14.93 6.03 -9.22
N LYS A 163 15.61 5.45 -8.24
CA LYS A 163 16.52 4.32 -8.42
C LYS A 163 16.32 3.27 -7.34
N MET A 164 16.00 2.07 -7.76
CA MET A 164 15.99 0.89 -6.90
C MET A 164 17.38 0.24 -6.91
N PRO A 165 18.03 0.01 -5.76
CA PRO A 165 19.32 -0.66 -5.71
C PRO A 165 19.26 -2.07 -6.29
N PRO A 166 20.36 -2.58 -6.92
CA PRO A 166 20.36 -3.94 -7.47
C PRO A 166 20.37 -5.06 -6.41
N VAL A 167 20.64 -4.71 -5.16
CA VAL A 167 20.60 -5.62 -4.01
C VAL A 167 19.90 -4.91 -2.87
N VAL A 168 18.86 -5.53 -2.34
CA VAL A 168 18.10 -5.00 -1.19
C VAL A 168 18.11 -6.00 -0.05
N ARG A 169 18.05 -5.49 1.17
CA ARG A 169 17.87 -6.29 2.38
C ARG A 169 16.52 -5.96 2.98
N VAL A 170 15.77 -6.98 3.24
CA VAL A 170 14.45 -6.88 3.85
C VAL A 170 14.47 -7.70 5.12
N SER A 171 14.13 -7.09 6.25
CA SER A 171 13.74 -7.84 7.43
C SER A 171 12.23 -7.93 7.44
N SER A 172 11.71 -9.13 7.51
CA SER A 172 10.28 -9.36 7.63
C SER A 172 10.02 -10.25 8.83
N ARG A 173 8.82 -10.12 9.35
CA ARG A 173 8.37 -11.06 10.36
C ARG A 173 8.01 -12.37 9.68
N PRO A 174 8.55 -13.53 10.10
CA PRO A 174 8.08 -14.82 9.63
C PRO A 174 6.61 -15.00 10.01
N LEU A 175 5.85 -15.56 9.08
CA LEU A 175 4.45 -15.95 9.30
C LEU A 175 4.32 -17.16 10.24
N ALA A 176 5.42 -17.76 10.65
CA ALA A 176 5.48 -18.87 11.63
C ALA A 176 6.18 -18.42 12.90
N LYS A 177 5.69 -18.86 14.05
CA LYS A 177 6.03 -18.40 15.39
C LYS A 177 7.51 -18.49 15.81
N ASP A 178 8.36 -19.21 15.09
CA ASP A 178 9.48 -19.86 15.78
C ASP A 178 10.89 -19.39 15.42
N ILE A 179 11.11 -18.45 14.49
CA ILE A 179 12.47 -18.29 13.96
C ILE A 179 13.07 -16.90 14.07
N ASP A 180 12.32 -15.86 14.42
CA ASP A 180 12.87 -14.49 14.35
C ASP A 180 12.71 -13.69 15.64
N ASN A 181 13.84 -13.53 16.36
CA ASN A 181 13.96 -12.65 17.52
C ASN A 181 14.27 -11.17 17.15
N GLN A 182 14.33 -10.82 15.86
CA GLN A 182 14.66 -9.47 15.39
C GLN A 182 13.43 -8.71 14.87
N ARG A 183 12.27 -8.97 15.41
CA ARG A 183 11.01 -8.37 14.98
C ARG A 183 10.92 -6.91 15.40
N PRO A 184 10.27 -6.04 14.58
CA PRO A 184 9.68 -4.84 15.13
C PRO A 184 8.58 -5.26 16.10
N GLU A 185 8.89 -5.23 17.35
CA GLU A 185 7.91 -5.42 18.40
C GLU A 185 7.06 -4.16 18.48
N GLY A 186 5.74 -4.31 18.64
CA GLY A 186 4.87 -3.25 19.07
C GLY A 186 5.27 -2.75 20.45
N PHE A 187 4.55 -1.80 20.99
CA PHE A 187 4.72 -1.36 22.38
C PHE A 187 4.47 -2.50 23.33
N ASN A 188 5.26 -2.59 24.38
CA ASN A 188 5.10 -3.61 25.41
C ASN A 188 3.72 -3.52 26.05
N GLY A 189 2.99 -4.64 26.11
CA GLY A 189 1.66 -4.73 26.66
C GLY A 189 0.53 -4.21 25.74
N VAL A 190 0.84 -3.69 24.56
CA VAL A 190 -0.16 -3.17 23.62
C VAL A 190 -0.53 -4.24 22.58
N ALA A 191 -1.81 -4.60 22.54
CA ALA A 191 -2.37 -5.53 21.57
C ALA A 191 -3.35 -4.82 20.62
N ALA A 192 -3.33 -5.20 19.34
CA ALA A 192 -4.30 -4.70 18.37
C ALA A 192 -5.74 -5.12 18.74
N PHE A 193 -6.71 -4.28 18.39
CA PHE A 193 -8.13 -4.67 18.43
C PHE A 193 -8.44 -5.84 17.47
N PRO A 194 -9.61 -6.51 17.56
CA PRO A 194 -9.97 -7.63 16.70
C PRO A 194 -9.83 -7.32 15.20
N GLN A 195 -9.39 -8.31 14.42
CA GLN A 195 -9.21 -8.17 12.98
C GLN A 195 -10.56 -8.00 12.28
N ASP A 196 -10.61 -7.06 11.35
CA ASP A 196 -11.75 -6.89 10.47
C ASP A 196 -11.80 -7.98 9.41
N LYS A 197 -13.00 -8.38 9.03
CA LYS A 197 -13.20 -9.22 7.87
C LYS A 197 -12.93 -8.40 6.61
N ARG A 198 -12.13 -8.94 5.71
CA ARG A 198 -11.93 -8.38 4.38
C ARG A 198 -12.94 -8.99 3.42
N ALA A 199 -13.44 -8.21 2.45
CA ALA A 199 -14.19 -8.74 1.33
C ALA A 199 -13.32 -9.74 0.54
N GLU A 200 -13.90 -10.80 0.00
CA GLU A 200 -13.18 -11.85 -0.73
C GLU A 200 -12.37 -11.26 -1.91
N HIS A 201 -12.96 -10.31 -2.62
CA HIS A 201 -12.37 -9.62 -3.77
C HIS A 201 -12.19 -8.11 -3.53
N GLY A 202 -11.88 -7.69 -2.31
CA GLY A 202 -11.81 -6.28 -1.96
C GLY A 202 -10.62 -5.93 -1.06
N PHE A 203 -10.61 -4.67 -0.63
CA PHE A 203 -9.60 -4.12 0.27
C PHE A 203 -10.12 -4.03 1.69
N ASP A 204 -9.23 -4.12 2.67
CA ASP A 204 -9.57 -4.03 4.09
C ASP A 204 -9.91 -2.61 4.58
N ASN A 205 -9.79 -1.63 3.70
CA ASN A 205 -10.18 -0.24 3.96
C ASN A 205 -11.60 0.09 3.46
N ARG A 206 -12.37 -0.90 3.01
CA ARG A 206 -13.74 -0.70 2.54
C ARG A 206 -14.69 -0.43 3.71
N ALA A 207 -15.46 0.63 3.59
CA ALA A 207 -16.35 1.12 4.64
C ALA A 207 -17.46 0.14 5.03
N ASP A 208 -18.00 -0.62 4.08
CA ASP A 208 -19.06 -1.62 4.26
C ASP A 208 -18.62 -2.84 5.09
N HIS A 209 -17.31 -3.10 5.20
CA HIS A 209 -16.75 -4.16 6.02
C HIS A 209 -16.21 -3.69 7.38
N LEU A 210 -16.09 -2.38 7.61
CA LEU A 210 -15.55 -1.78 8.82
C LEU A 210 -16.68 -1.44 9.82
N THR A 211 -17.34 -2.46 10.32
CA THR A 211 -18.44 -2.31 11.28
C THR A 211 -17.95 -1.90 12.67
N LEU A 212 -18.85 -1.31 13.45
CA LEU A 212 -18.63 -0.99 14.86
C LEU A 212 -19.58 -1.79 15.72
N SER A 213 -19.05 -2.41 16.78
CA SER A 213 -19.82 -3.06 17.82
C SER A 213 -19.47 -2.46 19.18
N PRO A 214 -20.34 -2.60 20.22
CA PRO A 214 -20.00 -2.17 21.58
C PRO A 214 -18.69 -2.76 22.09
N LEU A 215 -18.42 -4.05 21.81
CA LEU A 215 -17.16 -4.72 22.18
C LEU A 215 -15.94 -4.09 21.49
N LEU A 216 -16.10 -3.65 20.25
CA LEU A 216 -15.01 -2.99 19.53
C LEU A 216 -14.74 -1.59 20.10
N MET A 217 -15.78 -0.85 20.52
CA MET A 217 -15.62 0.43 21.24
C MET A 217 -14.85 0.26 22.54
N GLU A 218 -15.19 -0.75 23.32
CA GLU A 218 -14.44 -1.09 24.55
C GLU A 218 -12.99 -1.44 24.24
N SER A 219 -12.75 -2.17 23.14
CA SER A 219 -11.40 -2.50 22.67
C SER A 219 -10.59 -1.25 22.31
N PHE A 220 -11.19 -0.22 21.70
CA PHE A 220 -10.50 1.05 21.41
C PHE A 220 -10.17 1.83 22.68
N LEU A 221 -11.09 1.88 23.65
CA LEU A 221 -10.82 2.52 24.94
C LEU A 221 -9.65 1.84 25.67
N LYS A 222 -9.67 0.51 25.74
CA LYS A 222 -8.59 -0.26 26.35
C LYS A 222 -7.27 -0.07 25.59
N LEU A 223 -7.30 -0.10 24.25
CA LEU A 223 -6.12 0.10 23.43
C LEU A 223 -5.52 1.47 23.66
N SER A 224 -6.31 2.54 23.61
CA SER A 224 -5.81 3.90 23.83
C SER A 224 -5.17 4.05 25.22
N GLN A 225 -5.75 3.45 26.25
CA GLN A 225 -5.20 3.42 27.59
C GLN A 225 -3.87 2.66 27.63
N THR A 226 -3.80 1.45 27.07
CA THR A 226 -2.55 0.67 27.06
C THR A 226 -1.42 1.34 26.28
N ILE A 227 -1.72 2.11 25.23
CA ILE A 227 -0.74 2.90 24.48
C ILE A 227 -0.12 3.97 25.39
N VAL A 228 -0.95 4.78 26.06
CA VAL A 228 -0.45 5.91 26.86
C VAL A 228 0.19 5.47 28.18
N GLU A 229 -0.14 4.29 28.69
CA GLU A 229 0.47 3.70 29.89
C GLU A 229 1.76 2.91 29.57
N SER A 230 2.00 2.56 28.31
CA SER A 230 3.19 1.78 27.92
C SER A 230 4.49 2.53 28.26
N SER A 231 5.47 1.81 28.81
CA SER A 231 6.83 2.30 29.02
C SER A 231 7.57 2.66 27.72
N ASP A 232 7.10 2.13 26.59
CA ASP A 232 7.66 2.43 25.27
C ASP A 232 7.19 3.78 24.73
N LEU A 233 6.15 4.40 25.29
CA LEU A 233 5.83 5.80 25.05
C LEU A 233 6.71 6.65 25.94
N ASN A 234 7.88 7.00 25.46
CA ASN A 234 8.93 7.69 26.21
C ASN A 234 9.67 8.71 25.31
N PRO A 235 10.53 9.58 25.88
CA PRO A 235 11.22 10.60 25.10
C PRO A 235 12.12 10.06 23.99
N GLN A 236 12.62 8.82 24.07
CA GLN A 236 13.48 8.23 23.04
C GLN A 236 12.68 7.82 21.80
N GLU A 237 11.54 7.22 22.00
CA GLU A 237 10.71 6.69 20.90
C GLU A 237 9.75 7.73 20.30
N CYS A 238 9.39 8.80 21.07
CA CYS A 238 8.40 9.79 20.69
C CYS A 238 9.06 11.13 20.36
N ARG A 239 9.20 11.49 19.07
CA ARG A 239 9.81 12.76 18.66
C ARG A 239 8.97 13.98 19.00
N SER A 240 7.67 13.81 19.14
CA SER A 240 6.76 14.87 19.58
C SER A 240 6.78 15.12 21.10
N TRP A 241 7.62 14.40 21.86
CA TRP A 241 7.61 14.43 23.33
C TRP A 241 7.68 15.85 23.90
N ASP A 242 8.62 16.66 23.46
CA ASP A 242 8.88 17.99 24.05
C ASP A 242 7.73 18.97 23.88
N TRP A 243 7.02 18.91 22.76
CA TRP A 243 5.88 19.79 22.58
C TRP A 243 4.57 19.19 23.14
N LEU A 244 4.50 17.86 23.35
CA LEU A 244 3.26 17.21 23.78
C LEU A 244 3.25 16.82 25.26
N PHE A 245 4.31 16.18 25.76
CA PHE A 245 4.35 15.59 27.10
C PHE A 245 5.26 16.31 28.09
N ALA A 246 6.26 17.07 27.63
CA ALA A 246 7.13 17.80 28.54
C ALA A 246 6.47 19.08 29.03
N PRO A 247 6.67 19.51 30.31
CA PRO A 247 6.15 20.76 30.80
C PRO A 247 6.62 21.97 29.97
N PRO A 248 5.81 23.04 29.82
CA PRO A 248 6.23 24.24 29.11
C PRO A 248 7.55 24.77 29.61
N GLY A 249 8.47 25.10 28.70
CA GLY A 249 9.79 25.63 29.04
C GLY A 249 10.79 24.64 29.65
N LYS A 250 10.41 23.35 29.77
CA LYS A 250 11.27 22.28 30.29
C LYS A 250 11.37 21.11 29.29
N PRO A 251 11.93 21.30 28.10
CA PRO A 251 12.05 20.21 27.13
C PRO A 251 12.99 19.13 27.68
N VAL A 252 12.61 17.85 27.46
CA VAL A 252 13.37 16.67 27.90
C VAL A 252 14.30 16.17 26.81
N ARG A 253 13.86 16.27 25.55
CA ARG A 253 14.65 15.93 24.35
C ARG A 253 15.52 17.09 23.86
N SER A 254 15.32 18.27 24.35
CA SER A 254 16.17 19.40 24.02
C SER A 254 17.56 19.08 24.51
N LEU A 255 18.27 18.43 23.65
CA LEU A 255 19.70 18.30 23.65
C LEU A 255 20.25 19.69 23.93
N ALA A 256 21.28 19.82 24.80
CA ALA A 256 21.99 21.08 24.94
C ALA A 256 22.16 21.66 23.53
N GLU A 257 21.69 22.88 23.30
CA GLU A 257 21.64 23.47 21.95
C GLU A 257 22.95 23.19 21.22
N GLY A 258 22.86 22.49 20.02
CA GLY A 258 24.06 22.08 19.26
C GLY A 258 24.64 20.72 19.60
N ARG A 259 23.99 19.90 20.41
CA ARG A 259 24.35 18.49 20.63
C ARG A 259 23.44 17.58 19.79
N PHE A 260 24.00 16.56 19.20
CA PHE A 260 23.33 15.57 18.38
C PHE A 260 23.60 14.18 18.96
N GLU A 261 22.55 13.49 19.42
CA GLU A 261 22.68 12.10 19.88
C GLU A 261 22.98 11.20 18.69
N ALA A 262 24.07 10.45 18.80
CA ALA A 262 24.58 9.68 17.67
C ALA A 262 23.64 8.55 17.25
N GLU A 263 22.98 7.91 18.20
CA GLU A 263 22.01 6.83 17.94
C GLU A 263 20.69 7.31 17.35
N LEU A 264 20.40 8.62 17.44
CA LEU A 264 19.22 9.24 16.85
C LEU A 264 19.51 9.89 15.49
N ALA A 265 20.74 9.81 15.00
CA ALA A 265 21.12 10.37 13.71
C ALA A 265 20.40 9.62 12.59
N GLY A 266 19.47 10.29 11.92
CA GLY A 266 18.61 9.71 10.88
C GLY A 266 19.34 9.27 9.58
N GLN A 267 20.66 9.49 9.48
CA GLN A 267 21.47 9.15 8.31
C GLN A 267 22.83 8.57 8.70
N ILE A 268 22.80 7.31 9.13
CA ILE A 268 24.03 6.52 9.36
C ILE A 268 24.20 5.60 8.15
N LYS A 269 25.36 5.65 7.48
CA LYS A 269 25.68 4.80 6.33
C LYS A 269 26.97 4.02 6.56
N LEU A 270 26.92 2.71 6.39
CA LEU A 270 28.10 1.87 6.26
C LEU A 270 28.55 1.88 4.80
N VAL A 271 29.83 2.12 4.55
CA VAL A 271 30.39 2.29 3.20
C VAL A 271 30.99 0.98 2.69
N GLY A 272 30.57 0.56 1.49
CA GLY A 272 31.08 -0.65 0.84
C GLY A 272 30.23 -1.89 1.15
N ARG A 273 30.88 -3.05 1.36
CA ARG A 273 30.25 -4.32 1.78
C ARG A 273 30.67 -4.64 3.23
N PRO A 274 30.19 -3.89 4.23
CA PRO A 274 30.61 -4.07 5.60
C PRO A 274 30.12 -5.40 6.15
N ARG A 275 30.92 -6.02 7.03
CA ARG A 275 30.47 -7.14 7.86
C ARG A 275 29.91 -6.66 9.20
N GLY A 276 30.36 -5.49 9.65
CA GLY A 276 29.82 -4.85 10.84
C GLY A 276 28.43 -4.28 10.64
N ARG A 277 27.68 -4.13 11.72
CA ARG A 277 26.34 -3.52 11.75
C ARG A 277 26.28 -2.41 12.80
N THR A 278 25.47 -1.39 12.54
CA THR A 278 25.15 -0.35 13.53
C THR A 278 23.87 -0.71 14.27
N VAL A 279 23.87 -0.45 15.58
CA VAL A 279 22.68 -0.63 16.44
C VAL A 279 22.64 0.49 17.47
N ARG A 280 21.44 0.87 17.92
CA ARG A 280 21.25 1.62 19.15
C ARG A 280 21.50 0.63 20.31
N GLN A 281 22.41 0.96 21.20
CA GLN A 281 22.76 0.13 22.35
C GLN A 281 22.36 0.84 23.64
N GLU A 282 21.53 0.17 24.45
CA GLU A 282 21.17 0.64 25.78
C GLU A 282 22.37 0.58 26.72
N MET A 283 22.67 1.70 27.38
CA MET A 283 23.84 1.84 28.25
C MET A 283 23.50 1.88 29.73
N GLN A 284 22.24 1.90 30.11
CA GLN A 284 21.76 2.00 31.50
C GLN A 284 22.41 0.99 32.46
N ARG A 285 22.66 -0.24 31.98
CA ARG A 285 23.34 -1.29 32.76
C ARG A 285 24.81 -0.99 33.08
N PHE A 286 25.43 -0.01 32.42
CA PHE A 286 26.82 0.39 32.61
C PHE A 286 26.94 1.70 33.38
N GLY A 287 25.82 2.32 33.76
CA GLY A 287 25.75 3.58 34.52
C GLY A 287 24.82 4.61 33.86
N SER A 288 24.61 5.71 34.55
CA SER A 288 23.72 6.81 34.08
C SER A 288 24.43 7.89 33.27
N ASP A 289 25.67 7.65 32.90
CA ASP A 289 26.58 8.71 32.40
C ASP A 289 26.49 8.92 30.87
N TRP A 290 25.73 8.10 30.16
CA TRP A 290 25.50 8.26 28.74
C TRP A 290 24.28 9.14 28.48
N SER A 291 24.36 10.01 27.49
CA SER A 291 23.27 10.86 27.09
C SER A 291 22.12 9.96 26.58
N GLY A 292 20.87 10.23 27.01
CA GLY A 292 19.73 9.40 26.66
C GLY A 292 19.83 7.93 27.10
N ASN A 293 20.78 7.57 28.00
CA ASN A 293 21.07 6.19 28.42
C ASN A 293 21.40 5.23 27.25
N ALA A 294 21.82 5.73 26.10
CA ALA A 294 22.09 4.94 24.91
C ALA A 294 23.33 5.42 24.16
N GLN A 295 23.75 4.70 23.15
CA GLN A 295 24.81 5.08 22.22
C GLN A 295 24.59 4.48 20.85
N LEU A 296 25.18 5.08 19.82
CA LEU A 296 25.39 4.42 18.55
C LEU A 296 26.52 3.42 18.65
N ALA A 297 26.21 2.14 18.62
CA ALA A 297 27.21 1.09 18.57
C ALA A 297 27.41 0.57 17.14
N TRP A 298 28.67 0.43 16.72
CA TRP A 298 29.04 -0.25 15.48
C TRP A 298 29.74 -1.56 15.85
N LEU A 299 29.03 -2.67 15.66
CA LEU A 299 29.44 -4.00 16.09
C LEU A 299 30.24 -4.71 14.99
N CYS A 300 31.34 -5.34 15.37
CA CYS A 300 32.19 -6.18 14.52
C CYS A 300 32.69 -5.54 13.21
N PRO A 301 33.07 -4.25 13.16
CA PRO A 301 33.74 -3.74 11.98
C PRO A 301 35.07 -4.46 11.76
N LYS A 302 35.49 -4.55 10.49
CA LYS A 302 36.85 -4.99 10.15
C LYS A 302 37.72 -3.78 9.87
N GLN A 303 39.02 -3.99 10.01
CA GLN A 303 39.99 -2.99 9.62
C GLN A 303 39.78 -2.54 8.17
N GLY A 304 39.76 -1.24 7.93
CA GLY A 304 39.42 -0.62 6.63
C GLY A 304 37.95 -0.28 6.41
N GLU A 305 37.01 -0.87 7.16
CA GLU A 305 35.59 -0.51 7.05
C GLU A 305 35.32 0.91 7.52
N LYS A 306 34.29 1.52 6.91
CA LYS A 306 33.93 2.93 7.13
C LYS A 306 32.46 3.07 7.46
N MET A 307 32.16 3.95 8.42
CA MET A 307 30.82 4.41 8.76
C MET A 307 30.73 5.91 8.58
N THR A 308 29.64 6.42 8.01
CA THR A 308 29.35 7.85 7.92
C THR A 308 28.10 8.20 8.72
N LEU A 309 28.12 9.35 9.36
CA LEU A 309 27.04 9.94 10.14
C LEU A 309 26.84 11.37 9.64
N ALA A 310 25.65 11.67 9.12
CA ALA A 310 25.28 13.03 8.71
C ALA A 310 24.51 13.72 9.83
N PHE A 311 24.81 15.00 10.06
CA PHE A 311 24.13 15.85 11.05
C PHE A 311 23.96 17.27 10.49
N LYS A 312 22.98 18.01 11.03
CA LYS A 312 22.68 19.36 10.57
C LYS A 312 23.01 20.37 11.67
N VAL A 313 23.81 21.36 11.34
CA VAL A 313 24.19 22.48 12.23
C VAL A 313 23.28 23.65 11.93
N THR A 314 22.62 24.19 12.98
CA THR A 314 21.76 25.37 12.89
C THR A 314 22.46 26.64 13.30
N GLU A 315 23.47 26.56 14.18
CA GLU A 315 24.28 27.69 14.67
C GLU A 315 25.77 27.38 14.48
N PRO A 316 26.53 28.29 13.87
CA PRO A 316 27.95 28.04 13.64
C PRO A 316 28.73 27.96 14.94
N GLY A 317 29.81 27.18 14.98
CA GLY A 317 30.71 27.00 16.12
C GLY A 317 32.17 27.00 15.75
N THR A 318 33.06 27.00 16.77
CA THR A 318 34.50 26.94 16.59
C THR A 318 35.11 25.59 16.87
N GLY A 319 34.30 24.57 17.15
CA GLY A 319 34.74 23.20 17.32
C GLY A 319 33.62 22.18 17.39
N LEU A 320 33.99 20.92 17.40
CA LEU A 320 33.14 19.76 17.67
C LEU A 320 33.70 18.97 18.84
N ARG A 321 32.81 18.50 19.72
CA ARG A 321 33.09 17.47 20.73
C ARG A 321 32.40 16.20 20.35
N LEU A 322 33.17 15.11 20.29
CA LEU A 322 32.66 13.75 20.07
C LEU A 322 32.82 12.97 21.38
N ARG A 323 31.73 12.44 21.96
CA ARG A 323 31.83 11.58 23.14
C ARG A 323 31.75 10.12 22.75
N PHE A 324 32.79 9.38 23.09
CA PHE A 324 32.89 7.96 22.80
C PHE A 324 32.81 7.10 24.04
N THR A 325 32.38 5.87 23.86
CA THR A 325 32.55 4.81 24.85
C THR A 325 33.89 4.10 24.65
N LYS A 326 34.57 3.83 25.76
CA LYS A 326 35.74 2.94 25.82
C LYS A 326 35.34 1.64 26.49
N ALA A 327 35.88 0.49 26.00
CA ALA A 327 35.64 -0.82 26.58
C ALA A 327 36.71 -1.84 26.15
N THR A 328 36.68 -3.01 26.78
CA THR A 328 37.70 -4.08 26.57
C THR A 328 37.72 -4.68 25.17
N ASP A 329 36.65 -4.51 24.38
CA ASP A 329 36.49 -5.09 23.05
C ASP A 329 36.35 -4.04 21.94
N TYR A 330 36.72 -2.78 22.23
CA TYR A 330 36.66 -1.67 21.27
C TYR A 330 37.95 -1.51 20.46
N GLY A 331 37.81 -0.88 19.30
CA GLY A 331 38.89 -0.68 18.33
C GLY A 331 39.43 0.73 18.26
N THR A 332 40.35 0.95 17.31
CA THR A 332 40.96 2.24 16.99
C THR A 332 40.41 2.78 15.68
N PHE A 333 40.05 4.08 15.66
CA PHE A 333 39.34 4.69 14.54
C PHE A 333 39.99 6.00 14.09
N ALA A 334 40.06 6.21 12.77
CA ALA A 334 40.36 7.50 12.18
C ALA A 334 39.05 8.24 11.93
N VAL A 335 39.05 9.55 12.22
CA VAL A 335 37.91 10.45 12.09
C VAL A 335 38.09 11.39 10.90
N TYR A 336 37.02 11.62 10.17
CA TYR A 336 36.98 12.58 9.06
C TYR A 336 35.75 13.45 9.23
N LEU A 337 35.94 14.76 9.02
CA LEU A 337 34.86 15.75 8.97
C LEU A 337 34.77 16.30 7.55
N ASP A 338 33.62 16.21 6.91
CA ASP A 338 33.36 16.68 5.53
C ASP A 338 34.41 16.20 4.52
N GLY A 339 34.83 14.93 4.68
CA GLY A 339 35.84 14.30 3.84
C GLY A 339 37.30 14.57 4.24
N LYS A 340 37.58 15.59 5.06
CA LYS A 340 38.92 15.93 5.53
C LYS A 340 39.27 15.08 6.76
N LYS A 341 40.41 14.39 6.72
CA LYS A 341 40.89 13.59 7.85
C LYS A 341 41.32 14.52 9.00
N ILE A 342 40.93 14.15 10.21
CA ILE A 342 41.47 14.73 11.45
C ILE A 342 42.76 13.97 11.77
N ASP A 343 43.81 14.70 12.15
CA ASP A 343 45.15 14.12 12.25
C ASP A 343 45.30 13.03 13.29
N GLU A 344 44.53 13.07 14.37
CA GLU A 344 44.57 12.07 15.43
C GLU A 344 43.65 10.86 15.15
N THR A 345 44.07 9.68 15.55
CA THR A 345 43.27 8.46 15.65
C THR A 345 42.81 8.27 17.08
N ILE A 346 41.58 7.75 17.25
CA ILE A 346 41.01 7.53 18.57
C ILE A 346 41.09 6.04 18.90
N ASP A 347 41.80 5.70 19.98
CA ASP A 347 41.79 4.38 20.57
C ASP A 347 40.72 4.28 21.65
N LEU A 348 39.74 3.40 21.41
CA LEU A 348 38.61 3.18 22.29
C LEU A 348 38.79 1.96 23.22
N TYR A 349 39.98 1.34 23.23
CA TYR A 349 40.27 0.25 24.18
C TYR A 349 40.42 0.83 25.59
N ASP A 350 39.80 0.14 26.55
CA ASP A 350 40.05 0.33 27.99
C ASP A 350 39.74 -0.96 28.75
N THR A 351 40.32 -1.14 29.94
CA THR A 351 40.06 -2.31 30.80
C THR A 351 38.69 -2.27 31.47
N LYS A 352 38.03 -1.13 31.49
CA LYS A 352 36.69 -0.90 32.04
C LYS A 352 35.81 -0.14 31.03
N VAL A 353 34.49 -0.36 31.09
CA VAL A 353 33.57 0.44 30.34
C VAL A 353 33.55 1.88 30.89
N GLY A 354 33.82 2.85 30.03
CA GLY A 354 33.94 4.24 30.40
C GLY A 354 33.68 5.15 29.20
N ARG A 355 33.92 6.46 29.37
CA ARG A 355 33.68 7.46 28.31
C ARG A 355 34.98 8.24 28.06
N THR A 356 35.08 8.82 26.86
CA THR A 356 36.14 9.78 26.51
C THR A 356 35.60 10.84 25.57
N ASP A 357 36.00 12.08 25.78
CA ASP A 357 35.68 13.18 24.88
C ASP A 357 36.84 13.39 23.90
N PHE A 358 36.50 13.67 22.65
CA PHE A 358 37.45 14.03 21.61
C PHE A 358 37.03 15.37 21.02
N ASP A 359 37.84 16.39 21.24
CA ASP A 359 37.57 17.75 20.81
C ASP A 359 38.29 18.05 19.47
N ILE A 360 37.57 18.50 18.47
CA ILE A 360 38.05 18.90 17.16
C ILE A 360 37.96 20.42 17.08
N SER A 361 39.10 21.11 17.04
CA SER A 361 39.18 22.58 16.84
C SER A 361 39.04 22.88 15.35
N THR A 362 37.85 23.33 14.92
CA THR A 362 37.58 23.69 13.53
C THR A 362 36.33 24.57 13.46
N THR A 363 36.30 25.49 12.51
CA THR A 363 35.10 26.30 12.29
C THR A 363 34.04 25.43 11.60
N ILE A 364 32.87 25.34 12.24
CA ILE A 364 31.70 24.63 11.72
C ILE A 364 30.66 25.67 11.29
N GLY A 365 30.27 25.67 10.02
CA GLY A 365 29.23 26.55 9.48
C GLY A 365 27.83 25.98 9.74
N THR A 366 26.79 26.73 9.38
CA THR A 366 25.42 26.22 9.31
C THR A 366 25.26 25.32 8.10
N GLY A 367 24.43 24.26 8.21
CA GLY A 367 24.15 23.36 7.10
C GLY A 367 24.37 21.90 7.47
N SER A 368 24.40 21.03 6.45
CA SER A 368 24.62 19.59 6.61
C SER A 368 26.11 19.28 6.62
N HIS A 369 26.56 18.53 7.62
CA HIS A 369 27.91 18.06 7.81
C HIS A 369 27.97 16.54 7.88
N THR A 370 29.14 15.95 7.58
CA THR A 370 29.33 14.49 7.59
C THR A 370 30.54 14.11 8.40
N LEU A 371 30.36 13.32 9.44
CA LEU A 371 31.44 12.60 10.13
C LEU A 371 31.59 11.22 9.48
N ARG A 372 32.85 10.84 9.19
CA ARG A 372 33.20 9.49 8.75
C ARG A 372 34.19 8.88 9.72
N PHE A 373 33.89 7.70 10.19
CA PHE A 373 34.75 6.89 11.05
C PHE A 373 35.29 5.72 10.23
N GLN A 374 36.59 5.49 10.30
CA GLN A 374 37.26 4.37 9.65
C GLN A 374 37.97 3.51 10.68
N CYS A 375 37.64 2.22 10.74
CA CYS A 375 38.35 1.27 11.59
C CYS A 375 39.79 1.12 11.07
N VAL A 376 40.79 1.52 11.84
CA VAL A 376 42.21 1.45 11.48
C VAL A 376 42.94 0.33 12.20
N GLY A 377 42.38 -0.20 13.28
CA GLY A 377 42.97 -1.30 14.05
C GLY A 377 42.32 -1.47 15.40
N LYS A 378 43.09 -2.06 16.31
CA LYS A 378 42.70 -2.26 17.70
C LYS A 378 43.93 -2.45 18.57
N ASP A 379 43.82 -2.21 19.88
CA ASP A 379 44.84 -2.63 20.86
C ASP A 379 45.05 -4.17 20.82
N LYS A 380 46.29 -4.64 21.12
CA LYS A 380 46.65 -6.06 21.11
C LYS A 380 45.82 -6.88 22.11
N LYS A 381 45.32 -6.26 23.16
CA LYS A 381 44.51 -6.88 24.22
C LYS A 381 43.03 -6.89 23.87
N SER A 382 42.58 -6.11 22.88
CA SER A 382 41.17 -6.08 22.46
C SER A 382 40.84 -7.30 21.60
N PRO A 383 39.80 -8.10 21.91
CA PRO A 383 39.40 -9.24 21.11
C PRO A 383 38.67 -8.79 19.82
N ARG A 384 38.12 -7.57 19.79
CA ARG A 384 37.24 -7.05 18.70
C ARG A 384 37.62 -5.63 18.31
N HIS A 385 36.82 -5.04 17.38
CA HIS A 385 36.95 -3.66 16.91
C HIS A 385 35.64 -2.91 17.13
N PHE A 386 34.97 -3.09 18.26
CA PHE A 386 33.71 -2.40 18.49
C PHE A 386 33.93 -0.89 18.58
N PHE A 387 32.86 -0.15 18.32
CA PHE A 387 32.79 1.30 18.35
C PHE A 387 31.54 1.74 19.08
N GLY A 388 31.62 2.81 19.84
CA GLY A 388 30.49 3.44 20.50
C GLY A 388 30.61 4.95 20.49
N LEU A 389 29.61 5.63 19.95
CA LEU A 389 29.50 7.10 19.94
C LEU A 389 28.24 7.48 20.69
N ASP A 390 28.37 8.28 21.74
CA ASP A 390 27.29 8.81 22.56
C ASP A 390 26.65 10.02 21.83
N PHE A 391 27.38 11.11 21.67
CA PHE A 391 26.88 12.30 20.97
C PHE A 391 27.95 13.04 20.19
N VAL A 392 27.49 13.97 19.35
CA VAL A 392 28.28 15.01 18.68
C VAL A 392 27.77 16.36 19.14
N GLU A 393 28.65 17.24 19.63
CA GLU A 393 28.31 18.58 20.12
C GLU A 393 29.12 19.67 19.42
N VAL A 394 28.44 20.72 18.92
CA VAL A 394 29.08 21.89 18.37
C VAL A 394 29.51 22.80 19.52
N THR A 395 30.80 23.07 19.63
CA THR A 395 31.42 23.90 20.71
C THR A 395 31.74 25.31 20.21
N GLY A 396 31.87 26.26 21.16
CA GLY A 396 32.22 27.64 20.85
C GLY A 396 31.20 28.38 19.97
N ARG A 397 29.90 28.04 20.09
CA ARG A 397 28.80 28.68 19.34
C ARG A 397 28.66 30.15 19.71
N LYS A 398 28.48 31.01 18.70
CA LYS A 398 27.98 32.38 18.90
C LYS A 398 26.46 32.28 19.10
N LYS A 399 25.98 32.50 20.29
CA LYS A 399 24.54 32.67 20.53
C LYS A 399 24.05 33.83 19.66
N LEU A 400 23.25 33.53 18.66
CA LEU A 400 22.44 34.55 18.01
C LEU A 400 21.42 35.06 19.05
N PRO A 401 21.16 36.37 19.10
CA PRO A 401 20.12 36.87 19.99
C PRO A 401 18.81 36.21 19.55
N LYS A 402 18.30 35.30 20.37
CA LYS A 402 16.97 34.76 20.21
C LYS A 402 16.01 35.89 20.58
N THR A 403 15.27 36.40 19.62
CA THR A 403 13.96 36.96 19.87
C THR A 403 13.04 35.82 20.17
N ASP A 404 13.15 35.19 21.33
CA ASP A 404 12.12 34.29 21.81
C ASP A 404 10.88 35.16 22.04
N PRO A 405 9.71 34.78 21.43
CA PRO A 405 8.48 35.44 21.85
C PRO A 405 8.35 35.25 23.37
N ALA A 406 7.82 36.28 24.05
CA ALA A 406 7.61 36.21 25.49
C ALA A 406 6.98 34.87 25.86
N PRO A 407 7.45 34.19 26.94
CA PRO A 407 6.91 32.91 27.33
C PRO A 407 5.40 33.08 27.51
N LEU A 408 4.62 32.26 26.74
CA LEU A 408 3.19 32.19 26.92
C LEU A 408 2.86 31.85 28.37
N ALA A 409 1.78 32.42 28.91
CA ALA A 409 1.24 31.92 30.17
C ALA A 409 1.04 30.41 30.10
N GLU A 410 1.25 29.68 31.20
CA GLU A 410 1.18 28.20 31.22
C GLU A 410 -0.14 27.68 30.63
N SER A 411 -1.26 28.35 30.93
CA SER A 411 -2.60 28.06 30.38
C SER A 411 -2.62 28.20 28.85
N ASP A 412 -2.06 29.31 28.33
CA ASP A 412 -2.00 29.53 26.86
C ASP A 412 -1.12 28.50 26.18
N ALA A 413 -0.03 28.08 26.83
CA ALA A 413 0.84 27.02 26.31
C ALA A 413 0.16 25.65 26.30
N ILE A 414 -0.65 25.30 27.30
CA ILE A 414 -1.47 24.07 27.35
C ILE A 414 -2.50 24.13 26.24
N ARG A 415 -3.23 25.24 26.11
CA ARG A 415 -4.27 25.40 25.06
C ARG A 415 -3.70 25.24 23.65
N ALA A 416 -2.56 25.89 23.36
CA ALA A 416 -1.92 25.79 22.05
C ALA A 416 -1.48 24.34 21.70
N ARG A 417 -0.99 23.57 22.68
CA ARG A 417 -0.59 22.17 22.49
C ARG A 417 -1.81 21.28 22.22
N ILE A 418 -2.89 21.49 22.97
CA ILE A 418 -4.14 20.78 22.79
C ILE A 418 -4.73 21.09 21.41
N GLU A 419 -4.77 22.36 21.02
CA GLU A 419 -5.24 22.75 19.69
C GLU A 419 -4.45 22.06 18.57
N LYS A 420 -3.10 22.05 18.67
CA LYS A 420 -2.24 21.35 17.71
C LYS A 420 -2.51 19.84 17.68
N LEU A 421 -2.67 19.20 18.85
CA LEU A 421 -2.98 17.77 18.96
C LEU A 421 -4.33 17.45 18.32
N LEU A 422 -5.38 18.18 18.69
CA LEU A 422 -6.73 17.96 18.20
C LEU A 422 -6.84 18.21 16.70
N ARG A 423 -6.20 19.28 16.18
CA ARG A 423 -6.18 19.59 14.75
C ARG A 423 -5.58 18.44 13.94
N ARG A 424 -4.45 17.87 14.38
CA ARG A 424 -3.80 16.74 13.75
C ARG A 424 -4.64 15.46 13.85
N ALA A 425 -5.15 15.17 15.06
CA ALA A 425 -5.93 13.95 15.32
C ALA A 425 -7.27 13.94 14.58
N PHE A 426 -8.00 15.06 14.60
CA PHE A 426 -9.32 15.19 13.98
C PHE A 426 -9.25 15.57 12.49
N ARG A 427 -8.05 15.91 12.00
CA ARG A 427 -7.81 16.22 10.58
C ARG A 427 -8.68 17.36 10.04
N ARG A 428 -9.05 18.29 10.91
CA ARG A 428 -9.91 19.43 10.58
C ARG A 428 -9.65 20.60 11.53
N ARG A 429 -10.20 21.74 11.23
CA ARG A 429 -10.30 22.84 12.18
C ARG A 429 -11.18 22.40 13.35
N VAL A 430 -10.70 22.58 14.56
CA VAL A 430 -11.43 22.25 15.79
C VAL A 430 -12.11 23.50 16.33
N ASP A 431 -13.33 23.37 16.77
CA ASP A 431 -14.07 24.47 17.37
C ASP A 431 -13.41 24.89 18.70
N PRO A 432 -13.42 26.22 19.00
CA PRO A 432 -12.79 26.73 20.23
C PRO A 432 -13.35 26.14 21.51
N GLU A 433 -14.64 25.79 21.54
CA GLU A 433 -15.32 25.23 22.72
C GLU A 433 -14.75 23.83 23.05
N THR A 434 -14.52 23.01 22.01
CA THR A 434 -13.86 21.70 22.18
C THR A 434 -12.43 21.87 22.69
N ILE A 435 -11.64 22.81 22.13
CA ILE A 435 -10.28 23.11 22.62
C ILE A 435 -10.31 23.53 24.09
N ASP A 436 -11.20 24.46 24.44
CA ASP A 436 -11.33 24.99 25.81
C ASP A 436 -11.75 23.91 26.79
N ARG A 437 -12.62 22.98 26.42
CA ARG A 437 -13.02 21.83 27.24
C ARG A 437 -11.83 20.96 27.62
N PHE A 438 -10.96 20.60 26.62
CA PHE A 438 -9.76 19.81 26.90
C PHE A 438 -8.71 20.60 27.66
N ALA A 439 -8.56 21.90 27.41
CA ALA A 439 -7.62 22.77 28.14
C ALA A 439 -8.01 22.90 29.61
N LYS A 440 -9.29 23.20 29.93
CA LYS A 440 -9.82 23.25 31.29
C LYS A 440 -9.68 21.92 32.01
N PHE A 441 -9.90 20.78 31.31
CA PHE A 441 -9.66 19.46 31.90
C PHE A 441 -8.20 19.31 32.32
N ALA A 442 -7.24 19.62 31.40
CA ALA A 442 -5.81 19.51 31.68
C ALA A 442 -5.37 20.42 32.83
N GLU A 443 -5.81 21.69 32.84
CA GLU A 443 -5.55 22.65 33.91
C GLU A 443 -6.10 22.16 35.26
N GLY A 444 -7.32 21.61 35.27
CA GLY A 444 -7.94 21.05 36.49
C GLY A 444 -7.17 19.86 37.05
N GLN A 445 -6.66 18.96 36.20
CA GLN A 445 -5.85 17.82 36.63
C GLN A 445 -4.51 18.28 37.23
N ILE A 446 -3.82 19.25 36.60
CA ILE A 446 -2.57 19.81 37.11
C ILE A 446 -2.80 20.53 38.42
N ALA A 447 -3.85 21.33 38.51
CA ALA A 447 -4.22 22.01 39.76
C ALA A 447 -4.55 21.04 40.90
N SER A 448 -5.05 19.84 40.60
CA SER A 448 -5.29 18.76 41.55
C SER A 448 -4.03 17.94 41.91
N GLY A 449 -2.83 18.36 41.42
CA GLY A 449 -1.56 17.74 41.74
C GLY A 449 -1.08 16.66 40.80
N ALA A 450 -1.78 16.42 39.66
CA ALA A 450 -1.29 15.51 38.62
C ALA A 450 -0.06 16.12 37.90
N SER A 451 0.91 15.28 37.53
CA SER A 451 2.03 15.75 36.72
C SER A 451 1.57 16.17 35.31
N PHE A 452 2.25 17.15 34.71
CA PHE A 452 1.96 17.58 33.36
C PHE A 452 1.97 16.40 32.35
N GLU A 453 3.00 15.55 32.44
CA GLU A 453 3.13 14.36 31.58
C GLU A 453 1.91 13.43 31.71
N ASN A 454 1.54 13.05 32.94
CA ASN A 454 0.41 12.15 33.17
C ASN A 454 -0.91 12.76 32.68
N THR A 455 -1.10 14.07 32.88
CA THR A 455 -2.26 14.80 32.37
C THR A 455 -2.31 14.73 30.83
N MET A 456 -1.20 14.99 30.14
CA MET A 456 -1.16 14.95 28.68
C MET A 456 -1.28 13.52 28.14
N ARG A 457 -0.78 12.49 28.85
CA ARG A 457 -1.03 11.09 28.52
C ARG A 457 -2.54 10.77 28.57
N THR A 458 -3.23 11.24 29.60
CA THR A 458 -4.69 11.08 29.71
C THR A 458 -5.43 11.78 28.56
N VAL A 459 -5.04 13.01 28.21
CA VAL A 459 -5.60 13.76 27.07
C VAL A 459 -5.39 12.98 25.76
N VAL A 460 -4.17 12.52 25.50
CA VAL A 460 -3.85 11.71 24.30
C VAL A 460 -4.69 10.43 24.27
N GLY A 461 -4.75 9.70 25.40
CA GLY A 461 -5.57 8.48 25.49
C GLY A 461 -7.05 8.72 25.15
N ALA A 462 -7.62 9.81 25.67
CA ALA A 462 -8.99 10.20 25.33
C ALA A 462 -9.14 10.48 23.83
N VAL A 463 -8.22 11.27 23.25
CA VAL A 463 -8.24 11.62 21.80
C VAL A 463 -8.15 10.38 20.91
N LEU A 464 -7.28 9.41 21.24
CA LEU A 464 -7.12 8.18 20.46
C LEU A 464 -8.34 7.26 20.44
N ALA A 465 -9.26 7.41 21.40
CA ALA A 465 -10.52 6.65 21.47
C ALA A 465 -11.73 7.44 20.93
N MET A 466 -11.57 8.71 20.58
CA MET A 466 -12.69 9.54 20.10
C MET A 466 -13.12 9.16 18.67
N PRO A 467 -14.44 9.23 18.40
CA PRO A 467 -14.94 9.03 17.03
C PRO A 467 -14.27 9.93 16.01
N GLU A 468 -13.97 11.18 16.35
CA GLU A 468 -13.29 12.15 15.49
C GLU A 468 -11.90 11.70 15.05
N PHE A 469 -11.21 10.91 15.87
CA PHE A 469 -9.94 10.28 15.51
C PHE A 469 -10.18 8.98 14.74
N LEU A 470 -11.10 8.12 15.23
CA LEU A 470 -11.30 6.77 14.71
C LEU A 470 -11.92 6.73 13.32
N TYR A 471 -12.78 7.71 12.98
CA TYR A 471 -13.58 7.70 11.76
C TYR A 471 -13.12 8.74 10.74
N PHE A 472 -13.18 8.33 9.48
CA PHE A 472 -13.18 9.21 8.33
C PHE A 472 -14.62 9.44 7.92
N TYR A 473 -15.10 10.66 8.06
CA TYR A 473 -16.42 11.05 7.57
C TYR A 473 -16.32 12.28 6.69
N GLU A 474 -17.10 12.27 5.67
CA GLU A 474 -17.30 13.38 4.77
C GLU A 474 -18.49 14.16 5.30
N SER A 475 -18.27 15.41 5.68
CA SER A 475 -19.26 16.22 6.40
C SER A 475 -20.55 16.37 5.60
N LEU A 476 -21.70 16.18 6.29
CA LEU A 476 -23.02 16.46 5.72
C LEU A 476 -23.45 17.94 5.95
N GLU A 477 -22.62 18.73 6.63
CA GLU A 477 -23.03 20.06 7.14
C GLU A 477 -23.12 21.13 6.06
N ASP A 478 -22.52 20.94 4.90
CA ASP A 478 -22.58 21.89 3.79
C ASP A 478 -23.85 21.77 2.93
N LYS A 479 -25.01 21.68 3.56
CA LYS A 479 -26.30 21.73 2.82
C LYS A 479 -26.44 22.97 1.93
N LYS A 480 -25.75 24.06 2.24
CA LYS A 480 -25.73 25.31 1.40
C LYS A 480 -24.78 25.19 0.21
N ALA A 481 -23.73 24.34 0.30
CA ALA A 481 -22.80 24.09 -0.79
C ALA A 481 -23.25 22.91 -1.67
N ALA A 482 -24.30 22.20 -1.31
CA ALA A 482 -24.93 21.19 -2.15
C ALA A 482 -25.47 21.85 -3.42
N GLY A 483 -24.62 22.00 -4.42
CA GLY A 483 -24.95 22.51 -5.73
C GLY A 483 -26.13 21.74 -6.37
N LYS A 484 -26.42 22.00 -7.62
CA LYS A 484 -27.54 21.40 -8.37
C LYS A 484 -27.51 19.84 -8.39
N ASN A 485 -26.36 19.21 -8.06
CA ASN A 485 -26.22 17.75 -8.03
C ASN A 485 -25.67 17.25 -6.69
N PRO A 486 -26.51 16.91 -5.68
CA PRO A 486 -26.06 16.39 -4.39
C PRO A 486 -25.37 15.01 -4.47
N GLY A 487 -25.52 14.29 -5.58
CA GLY A 487 -24.83 13.01 -5.82
C GLY A 487 -23.37 13.16 -6.27
N ARG A 488 -22.88 14.39 -6.52
CA ARG A 488 -21.52 14.71 -7.00
C ARG A 488 -21.04 16.02 -6.38
N GLN A 489 -20.97 16.08 -5.07
CA GLN A 489 -20.48 17.27 -4.38
C GLN A 489 -18.96 17.23 -4.23
N ARG A 490 -18.28 18.35 -4.49
CA ARG A 490 -16.83 18.45 -4.31
C ARG A 490 -16.47 18.36 -2.82
N LEU A 491 -15.38 17.69 -2.52
CA LEU A 491 -14.80 17.64 -1.17
C LEU A 491 -14.32 19.03 -0.74
N ASN A 492 -14.41 19.34 0.53
CA ASN A 492 -13.64 20.43 1.11
C ASN A 492 -12.16 20.06 1.25
N ASP A 493 -11.31 21.05 1.49
CA ASP A 493 -9.85 20.84 1.50
C ASP A 493 -9.37 19.93 2.65
N TYR A 494 -10.04 19.89 3.80
CA TYR A 494 -9.70 18.96 4.90
C TYR A 494 -10.08 17.52 4.58
N GLU A 495 -11.23 17.30 3.95
CA GLU A 495 -11.65 15.99 3.47
C GLU A 495 -10.70 15.49 2.38
N LEU A 496 -10.29 16.39 1.46
CA LEU A 496 -9.30 16.09 0.43
C LEU A 496 -7.93 15.73 1.04
N ALA A 497 -7.45 16.49 2.02
CA ALA A 497 -6.22 16.19 2.74
C ALA A 497 -6.24 14.80 3.39
N SER A 498 -7.37 14.47 4.04
CA SER A 498 -7.58 13.16 4.68
C SER A 498 -7.59 12.04 3.65
N ARG A 499 -8.30 12.21 2.52
CA ARG A 499 -8.39 11.19 1.45
C ARG A 499 -7.03 10.95 0.79
N LEU A 500 -6.25 12.01 0.55
CA LEU A 500 -4.87 11.91 0.05
C LEU A 500 -3.96 11.14 1.01
N ALA A 501 -4.00 11.49 2.30
CA ALA A 501 -3.18 10.83 3.32
C ALA A 501 -3.53 9.34 3.48
N GLN A 502 -4.82 9.00 3.39
CA GLN A 502 -5.26 7.60 3.39
C GLN A 502 -4.76 6.85 2.16
N PHE A 503 -4.85 7.44 0.98
CA PHE A 503 -4.45 6.80 -0.26
C PHE A 503 -2.94 6.53 -0.29
N PHE A 504 -2.09 7.56 -0.06
CA PHE A 504 -0.64 7.44 -0.22
C PHE A 504 0.11 6.94 1.01
N TRP A 505 -0.41 7.22 2.22
CA TRP A 505 0.29 6.93 3.47
C TRP A 505 -0.45 5.98 4.40
N SER A 506 -1.71 5.64 4.09
CA SER A 506 -2.60 4.89 4.98
C SER A 506 -2.58 5.46 6.42
N SER A 507 -2.63 6.78 6.52
CA SER A 507 -2.45 7.53 7.77
C SER A 507 -3.21 8.86 7.76
N ILE A 508 -2.90 9.74 8.72
CA ILE A 508 -3.42 11.09 8.83
C ILE A 508 -2.60 12.09 7.98
N PRO A 509 -3.18 13.24 7.54
CA PRO A 509 -2.45 14.30 6.88
C PRO A 509 -1.41 14.96 7.80
N ASP A 510 -0.31 15.40 7.21
CA ASP A 510 0.70 16.21 7.91
C ASP A 510 0.32 17.69 7.98
N ASP A 511 1.08 18.46 8.76
CA ASP A 511 0.83 19.90 8.97
C ASP A 511 0.81 20.66 7.63
N THR A 512 1.65 20.28 6.65
CA THR A 512 1.67 20.92 5.33
C THR A 512 0.32 20.78 4.61
N LEU A 513 -0.28 19.59 4.63
CA LEU A 513 -1.60 19.37 4.04
C LEU A 513 -2.69 20.10 4.82
N LEU A 514 -2.61 20.08 6.15
CA LEU A 514 -3.59 20.79 7.01
C LEU A 514 -3.52 22.30 6.84
N ASP A 515 -2.33 22.90 6.70
CA ASP A 515 -2.16 24.34 6.48
C ASP A 515 -2.67 24.78 5.11
N LEU A 516 -2.46 23.94 4.09
CA LEU A 516 -3.04 24.16 2.76
C LEU A 516 -4.57 24.04 2.78
N ALA A 517 -5.09 23.08 3.53
CA ALA A 517 -6.54 22.91 3.71
C ALA A 517 -7.15 24.11 4.46
N GLU A 518 -6.52 24.57 5.52
CA GLU A 518 -6.99 25.74 6.29
C GLU A 518 -7.01 27.03 5.45
N SER A 519 -6.03 27.21 4.58
CA SER A 519 -5.97 28.36 3.67
C SER A 519 -6.84 28.22 2.41
N GLY A 520 -7.58 27.10 2.22
CA GLY A 520 -8.42 26.84 1.05
C GLY A 520 -7.63 26.71 -0.25
N ARG A 521 -6.35 26.32 -0.19
CA ARG A 521 -5.45 26.24 -1.36
C ARG A 521 -5.16 24.84 -1.84
N LEU A 522 -5.55 23.81 -1.08
CA LEU A 522 -5.22 22.42 -1.44
C LEU A 522 -5.96 21.98 -2.71
N SER A 523 -7.19 22.42 -2.90
CA SER A 523 -8.03 22.08 -4.07
C SER A 523 -7.64 22.80 -5.37
N ASP A 524 -6.66 23.76 -5.33
CA ASP A 524 -6.07 24.31 -6.55
C ASP A 524 -5.31 23.22 -7.32
N PRO A 525 -5.59 23.00 -8.64
CA PRO A 525 -5.01 21.89 -9.38
C PRO A 525 -3.48 21.85 -9.41
N LYS A 526 -2.82 23.02 -9.44
CA LYS A 526 -1.36 23.11 -9.44
C LYS A 526 -0.79 22.74 -8.06
N THR A 527 -1.39 23.27 -7.01
CA THR A 527 -1.02 22.97 -5.61
C THR A 527 -1.26 21.50 -5.32
N LEU A 528 -2.43 20.96 -5.69
CA LEU A 528 -2.79 19.55 -5.54
C LEU A 528 -1.76 18.64 -6.24
N GLY A 529 -1.45 18.92 -7.51
CA GLY A 529 -0.45 18.15 -8.25
C GLY A 529 0.94 18.19 -7.62
N THR A 530 1.32 19.31 -7.01
CA THR A 530 2.59 19.45 -6.26
C THR A 530 2.58 18.61 -4.99
N GLN A 531 1.48 18.62 -4.23
CA GLN A 531 1.36 17.82 -3.01
C GLN A 531 1.32 16.31 -3.31
N ILE A 532 0.62 15.87 -4.34
CA ILE A 532 0.62 14.47 -4.78
C ILE A 532 2.05 14.01 -5.08
N ASN A 533 2.84 14.79 -5.83
CA ASN A 533 4.23 14.45 -6.11
C ASN A 533 5.10 14.42 -4.84
N ARG A 534 4.91 15.35 -3.90
CA ARG A 534 5.59 15.35 -2.60
C ARG A 534 5.26 14.09 -1.82
N MET A 535 3.98 13.73 -1.74
CA MET A 535 3.51 12.56 -1.00
C MET A 535 4.05 11.25 -1.58
N MET A 536 4.13 11.14 -2.89
CA MET A 536 4.74 9.98 -3.56
C MET A 536 6.26 9.88 -3.36
N ASN A 537 6.93 10.99 -3.05
CA ASN A 537 8.37 11.00 -2.74
C ASN A 537 8.67 10.84 -1.25
N ASP A 538 7.67 10.92 -0.39
CA ASP A 538 7.80 10.73 1.05
C ASP A 538 8.02 9.24 1.38
N VAL A 539 8.87 8.95 2.37
CA VAL A 539 9.14 7.57 2.81
C VAL A 539 7.89 6.85 3.30
N ARG A 540 6.89 7.56 3.80
CA ARG A 540 5.58 7.02 4.23
C ARG A 540 4.83 6.36 3.08
N SER A 541 5.12 6.69 1.81
CA SER A 541 4.55 6.00 0.65
C SER A 541 4.96 4.53 0.55
N SER A 542 5.97 4.10 1.30
CA SER A 542 6.29 2.69 1.49
C SER A 542 5.11 1.87 2.03
N ARG A 543 4.24 2.50 2.83
CA ARG A 543 3.02 1.87 3.36
C ARG A 543 2.03 1.54 2.25
N PHE A 544 1.90 2.40 1.24
CA PHE A 544 1.13 2.09 0.03
C PHE A 544 1.73 0.91 -0.73
N CYS A 545 3.06 0.88 -0.89
CA CYS A 545 3.76 -0.20 -1.61
C CYS A 545 3.71 -1.55 -0.87
N ASP A 546 3.42 -1.57 0.43
CA ASP A 546 3.13 -2.81 1.16
C ASP A 546 1.64 -3.17 1.09
N ASN A 547 0.79 -2.20 1.34
CA ASN A 547 -0.63 -2.44 1.60
C ASN A 547 -1.43 -2.75 0.33
N PHE A 548 -1.33 -1.90 -0.70
CA PHE A 548 -2.08 -2.09 -1.93
C PHE A 548 -1.70 -3.39 -2.67
N PRO A 549 -0.42 -3.64 -3.04
CA PRO A 549 -0.09 -4.82 -3.83
C PRO A 549 -0.28 -6.13 -3.06
N ALA A 550 -0.09 -6.16 -1.74
CA ALA A 550 -0.35 -7.35 -0.94
C ALA A 550 -1.83 -7.74 -0.99
N GLN A 551 -2.74 -6.77 -0.96
CA GLN A 551 -4.17 -7.01 -1.01
C GLN A 551 -4.67 -7.22 -2.44
N TRP A 552 -4.21 -6.42 -3.41
CA TRP A 552 -4.53 -6.61 -4.81
C TRP A 552 -4.20 -8.02 -5.29
N LEU A 553 -3.01 -8.51 -4.97
CA LEU A 553 -2.54 -9.86 -5.33
C LEU A 553 -3.06 -10.96 -4.38
N GLN A 554 -3.80 -10.61 -3.31
CA GLN A 554 -4.32 -11.54 -2.29
C GLN A 554 -3.23 -12.36 -1.59
N LEU A 555 -2.05 -11.76 -1.34
CA LEU A 555 -0.87 -12.47 -0.80
C LEU A 555 -1.06 -13.00 0.63
N ASP A 556 -2.05 -12.50 1.38
CA ASP A 556 -2.44 -13.02 2.69
C ASP A 556 -2.87 -14.50 2.63
N ARG A 557 -3.43 -14.97 1.51
CA ARG A 557 -3.78 -16.39 1.29
C ARG A 557 -2.56 -17.32 1.41
N LEU A 558 -1.35 -16.81 1.12
CA LEU A 558 -0.12 -17.59 1.22
C LEU A 558 0.23 -17.96 2.69
N VAL A 559 -0.31 -17.23 3.67
CA VAL A 559 -0.12 -17.53 5.10
C VAL A 559 -0.68 -18.91 5.45
N THR A 560 -1.84 -19.25 4.91
CA THR A 560 -2.54 -20.51 5.14
C THR A 560 -2.23 -21.58 4.11
N SER A 561 -1.58 -21.22 2.99
CA SER A 561 -1.20 -22.17 1.94
C SER A 561 0.06 -22.92 2.35
N ILE A 562 -0.08 -24.18 2.71
CA ILE A 562 0.99 -25.04 3.24
C ILE A 562 1.18 -26.24 2.30
N PRO A 563 2.17 -26.21 1.37
CA PRO A 563 2.53 -27.35 0.55
C PRO A 563 2.91 -28.56 1.39
N ASP A 564 2.59 -29.78 0.91
CA ASP A 564 2.89 -31.01 1.63
C ASP A 564 4.41 -31.18 1.85
N PRO A 565 4.91 -31.26 3.09
CA PRO A 565 6.35 -31.33 3.37
C PRO A 565 7.01 -32.61 2.83
N LYS A 566 6.25 -33.70 2.62
CA LYS A 566 6.78 -34.94 2.06
C LYS A 566 7.00 -34.82 0.55
N LYS A 567 6.08 -34.13 -0.16
CA LYS A 567 6.20 -33.90 -1.61
C LYS A 567 7.14 -32.74 -1.95
N PHE A 568 7.11 -31.68 -1.17
CA PHE A 568 7.82 -30.43 -1.45
C PHE A 568 8.81 -30.06 -0.34
N SER A 569 9.67 -31.02 0.02
CA SER A 569 10.64 -30.85 1.11
C SER A 569 11.59 -29.66 0.91
N TYR A 570 11.89 -29.31 -0.35
CA TYR A 570 12.72 -28.15 -0.73
C TYR A 570 12.06 -26.79 -0.42
N PHE A 571 10.76 -26.76 -0.18
CA PHE A 571 10.02 -25.56 0.24
C PHE A 571 10.35 -25.16 1.69
N TYR A 572 10.93 -26.07 2.47
CA TYR A 572 11.16 -25.92 3.90
C TYR A 572 12.65 -25.90 4.25
N TYR A 573 13.00 -25.15 5.27
CA TYR A 573 14.28 -25.23 5.96
C TYR A 573 14.06 -25.26 7.46
N ARG A 574 14.24 -26.41 8.11
CA ARG A 574 14.07 -26.59 9.57
C ARG A 574 12.74 -26.00 10.10
N GLY A 575 11.64 -26.19 9.36
CA GLY A 575 10.33 -25.63 9.68
C GLY A 575 10.06 -24.21 9.14
N TYR A 576 11.08 -23.47 8.74
CA TYR A 576 10.92 -22.18 8.06
C TYR A 576 10.42 -22.41 6.62
N ARG A 577 9.40 -21.61 6.21
CA ARG A 577 8.76 -21.75 4.90
C ARG A 577 9.29 -20.69 3.91
N THR A 578 9.43 -21.07 2.65
CA THR A 578 9.82 -20.15 1.58
C THR A 578 8.73 -19.09 1.28
N SER A 579 7.53 -19.21 1.84
CA SER A 579 6.38 -18.32 1.64
C SER A 579 6.73 -16.83 1.76
N ILE A 580 7.54 -16.45 2.76
CA ILE A 580 7.91 -15.05 3.00
C ILE A 580 8.76 -14.50 1.85
N HIS A 581 9.69 -15.29 1.33
CA HIS A 581 10.50 -14.93 0.18
C HIS A 581 9.64 -14.83 -1.09
N MET A 582 8.66 -15.74 -1.23
CA MET A 582 7.68 -15.68 -2.31
C MET A 582 6.82 -14.42 -2.27
N MET A 583 6.34 -14.01 -1.08
CA MET A 583 5.57 -12.77 -0.94
C MET A 583 6.41 -11.54 -1.26
N SER A 584 7.69 -11.55 -0.92
CA SER A 584 8.59 -10.40 -1.13
C SER A 584 8.91 -10.16 -2.60
N GLU A 585 8.90 -11.18 -3.46
CA GLU A 585 9.21 -11.05 -4.89
C GLU A 585 8.26 -10.08 -5.62
N PRO A 586 6.93 -10.29 -5.64
CA PRO A 586 6.00 -9.37 -6.31
C PRO A 586 5.91 -8.01 -5.61
N LEU A 587 6.12 -7.94 -4.31
CA LEU A 587 6.16 -6.67 -3.59
C LEU A 587 7.39 -5.83 -3.97
N LEU A 588 8.56 -6.45 -4.14
CA LEU A 588 9.77 -5.77 -4.63
C LEU A 588 9.67 -5.38 -6.11
N LEU A 589 8.98 -6.17 -6.92
CA LEU A 589 8.64 -5.80 -8.29
C LEU A 589 7.78 -4.53 -8.29
N PHE A 590 6.71 -4.50 -7.50
CA PHE A 590 5.83 -3.33 -7.38
C PHE A 590 6.59 -2.10 -6.87
N GLU A 591 7.42 -2.24 -5.84
CA GLU A 591 8.29 -1.15 -5.35
C GLU A 591 9.24 -0.63 -6.43
N THR A 592 9.79 -1.52 -7.25
CA THR A 592 10.67 -1.12 -8.37
C THR A 592 9.89 -0.30 -9.39
N VAL A 593 8.70 -0.76 -9.77
CA VAL A 593 7.81 -0.03 -10.69
C VAL A 593 7.44 1.34 -10.08
N TYR A 594 7.18 1.40 -8.80
CA TYR A 594 6.86 2.65 -8.08
C TYR A 594 8.05 3.61 -7.98
N ILE A 595 9.20 3.13 -7.49
CA ILE A 595 10.39 3.96 -7.24
C ILE A 595 10.98 4.46 -8.57
N GLU A 596 11.15 3.57 -9.56
CA GLU A 596 11.74 3.90 -10.87
C GLU A 596 10.72 4.56 -11.82
N ASP A 597 9.45 4.68 -11.41
CA ASP A 597 8.35 5.23 -12.21
C ASP A 597 8.22 4.53 -13.57
N ARG A 598 8.13 3.22 -13.53
CA ARG A 598 8.04 2.36 -14.70
C ARG A 598 6.59 2.19 -15.16
N SER A 599 6.44 1.66 -16.37
CA SER A 599 5.14 1.22 -16.88
C SER A 599 4.50 0.18 -15.98
N ILE A 600 3.19 0.28 -15.73
CA ILE A 600 2.42 -0.77 -15.02
C ILE A 600 2.42 -2.10 -15.77
N ILE A 601 2.73 -2.11 -17.06
CA ILE A 601 2.89 -3.35 -17.86
C ILE A 601 4.09 -4.18 -17.36
N ASP A 602 5.08 -3.56 -16.75
CA ASP A 602 6.18 -4.29 -16.09
C ASP A 602 5.72 -5.17 -14.92
N LEU A 603 4.50 -4.98 -14.41
CA LEU A 603 3.88 -5.92 -13.45
C LEU A 603 3.50 -7.26 -14.10
N LEU A 604 3.25 -7.27 -15.42
CA LEU A 604 2.91 -8.49 -16.19
C LEU A 604 4.12 -9.12 -16.86
N ASP A 605 4.98 -8.32 -17.50
CA ASP A 605 6.14 -8.81 -18.27
C ASP A 605 7.40 -7.97 -18.04
N PRO A 606 7.97 -7.99 -16.84
CA PRO A 606 9.22 -7.32 -16.54
C PRO A 606 10.38 -8.06 -17.22
N LYS A 607 11.49 -7.34 -17.47
CA LYS A 607 12.75 -7.94 -17.97
C LYS A 607 13.69 -8.36 -16.84
N PHE A 608 13.22 -8.37 -15.61
CA PHE A 608 13.95 -8.74 -14.41
C PHE A 608 13.01 -9.34 -13.37
N THR A 609 13.58 -10.00 -12.38
CA THR A 609 12.87 -10.35 -11.14
C THR A 609 13.74 -10.13 -9.91
N TRP A 610 13.16 -10.30 -8.72
CA TRP A 610 13.87 -10.24 -7.45
C TRP A 610 13.99 -11.64 -6.85
N GLN A 611 15.23 -12.09 -6.63
CA GLN A 611 15.49 -13.41 -6.08
C GLN A 611 16.39 -13.35 -4.85
N SER A 612 15.98 -14.06 -3.79
CA SER A 612 16.86 -14.51 -2.72
C SER A 612 17.43 -15.89 -3.06
N ASN A 613 18.46 -16.34 -2.35
CA ASN A 613 18.98 -17.69 -2.55
C ASN A 613 17.92 -18.76 -2.27
N MET A 614 17.14 -18.57 -1.22
CA MET A 614 16.09 -19.50 -0.85
C MET A 614 15.00 -19.61 -1.93
N LEU A 615 14.56 -18.47 -2.48
CA LEU A 615 13.57 -18.44 -3.55
C LEU A 615 14.11 -19.07 -4.84
N ARG A 616 15.37 -18.80 -5.20
CA ARG A 616 16.02 -19.42 -6.36
C ARG A 616 16.04 -20.95 -6.23
N GLN A 617 16.49 -21.47 -5.08
CA GLN A 617 16.50 -22.91 -4.81
C GLN A 617 15.10 -23.53 -4.91
N ASN A 618 14.06 -22.80 -4.43
CA ASN A 618 12.69 -23.27 -4.59
C ASN A 618 12.28 -23.37 -6.06
N TYR A 619 12.57 -22.36 -6.91
CA TYR A 619 12.26 -22.42 -8.34
C TYR A 619 12.99 -23.55 -9.07
N GLU A 620 14.17 -23.92 -8.59
CA GLU A 620 14.99 -25.03 -9.13
C GLU A 620 14.59 -26.40 -8.53
N GLY A 621 13.65 -26.45 -7.58
CA GLY A 621 13.29 -27.69 -6.86
C GLY A 621 14.43 -28.25 -6.01
N GLN A 622 15.40 -27.41 -5.63
CA GLN A 622 16.59 -27.81 -4.88
C GLN A 622 16.41 -27.66 -3.37
N SER A 623 17.05 -28.55 -2.61
CA SER A 623 17.03 -28.47 -1.15
C SER A 623 17.50 -27.11 -0.64
N ASN A 624 16.75 -26.58 0.33
CA ASN A 624 17.02 -25.28 0.90
C ASN A 624 18.26 -25.27 1.79
N SER A 625 19.19 -24.36 1.54
CA SER A 625 20.45 -24.21 2.29
C SER A 625 20.32 -23.38 3.58
N GLY A 626 19.15 -22.76 3.82
CA GLY A 626 18.90 -21.88 4.97
C GLY A 626 19.62 -20.53 4.91
N HIS A 627 20.18 -20.15 3.79
CA HIS A 627 20.70 -18.81 3.58
C HIS A 627 19.54 -17.81 3.52
N ASP A 628 19.74 -16.64 4.07
CA ASP A 628 18.77 -15.53 4.06
C ASP A 628 17.55 -15.71 4.99
N VAL A 629 17.57 -16.65 5.94
CA VAL A 629 16.46 -16.86 6.88
C VAL A 629 16.30 -15.67 7.84
N GLN A 630 17.40 -15.11 8.34
CA GLN A 630 17.36 -14.00 9.30
C GLN A 630 17.20 -12.64 8.64
N VAL A 631 17.95 -12.39 7.56
CA VAL A 631 17.85 -11.18 6.74
C VAL A 631 17.73 -11.64 5.30
N GLN A 632 16.61 -11.32 4.69
CA GLN A 632 16.34 -11.66 3.31
C GLN A 632 17.12 -10.74 2.38
N VAL A 633 18.08 -11.29 1.67
CA VAL A 633 18.88 -10.56 0.68
C VAL A 633 18.35 -10.87 -0.71
N PHE A 634 17.67 -9.92 -1.31
CA PHE A 634 17.16 -10.02 -2.67
C PHE A 634 18.10 -9.34 -3.64
N ARG A 635 18.29 -9.98 -4.80
CA ARG A 635 19.06 -9.46 -5.92
C ARG A 635 18.15 -9.30 -7.12
N ARG A 636 18.29 -8.18 -7.80
CA ARG A 636 17.63 -7.96 -9.09
C ARG A 636 18.39 -8.77 -10.14
N VAL A 637 17.73 -9.73 -10.75
CA VAL A 637 18.31 -10.61 -11.77
C VAL A 637 17.57 -10.45 -13.10
N PRO A 638 18.28 -10.45 -14.24
CA PRO A 638 17.63 -10.40 -15.54
C PRO A 638 16.81 -11.68 -15.77
N LEU A 639 15.67 -11.56 -16.43
CA LEU A 639 14.86 -12.67 -16.89
C LEU A 639 15.20 -13.01 -18.33
N ASN A 640 15.81 -14.17 -18.51
CA ASN A 640 16.15 -14.71 -19.82
C ASN A 640 15.18 -15.80 -20.29
N ASP A 641 14.39 -16.35 -19.36
CA ASP A 641 13.36 -17.34 -19.64
C ASP A 641 12.01 -16.65 -19.89
N PRO A 642 11.48 -16.64 -21.12
CA PRO A 642 10.22 -15.96 -21.43
C PRO A 642 8.98 -16.60 -20.76
N ARG A 643 9.12 -17.82 -20.25
CA ARG A 643 8.05 -18.50 -19.49
C ARG A 643 7.79 -17.79 -18.17
N ARG A 644 8.82 -17.19 -17.56
CA ARG A 644 8.75 -16.55 -16.25
C ARG A 644 8.63 -15.03 -16.34
N GLY A 645 8.26 -14.41 -15.24
CA GLY A 645 8.21 -12.96 -15.07
C GLY A 645 6.80 -12.41 -14.85
N GLY A 646 6.76 -11.34 -14.09
CA GLY A 646 5.52 -10.70 -13.70
C GLY A 646 4.77 -11.43 -12.58
N VAL A 647 3.67 -10.81 -12.17
CA VAL A 647 2.88 -11.32 -11.03
C VAL A 647 2.18 -12.64 -11.35
N ILE A 648 1.81 -12.89 -12.60
CA ILE A 648 1.03 -14.07 -13.00
C ILE A 648 1.83 -15.38 -12.81
N THR A 649 3.12 -15.39 -13.12
CA THR A 649 3.97 -16.58 -13.05
C THR A 649 4.79 -16.68 -11.77
N ASN A 650 4.43 -15.89 -10.75
CA ASN A 650 5.13 -15.82 -9.48
C ASN A 650 4.82 -17.03 -8.59
N ALA A 651 5.83 -17.56 -7.90
CA ALA A 651 5.66 -18.73 -7.01
C ALA A 651 4.63 -18.49 -5.90
N ALA A 652 4.48 -17.25 -5.42
CA ALA A 652 3.46 -16.90 -4.44
C ALA A 652 2.05 -17.20 -4.97
N VAL A 653 1.77 -16.79 -6.21
CA VAL A 653 0.47 -17.02 -6.85
C VAL A 653 0.23 -18.50 -7.08
N MET A 654 1.25 -19.23 -7.59
CA MET A 654 1.14 -20.68 -7.78
C MET A 654 0.82 -21.39 -6.47
N THR A 655 1.48 -21.01 -5.39
CA THR A 655 1.31 -21.68 -4.08
C THR A 655 -0.05 -21.37 -3.46
N MET A 656 -0.48 -20.11 -3.45
CA MET A 656 -1.72 -19.73 -2.77
C MET A 656 -3.00 -20.12 -3.53
N THR A 657 -2.88 -20.46 -4.80
CA THR A 657 -3.98 -20.92 -5.65
C THR A 657 -3.96 -22.44 -5.89
N SER A 658 -3.11 -23.17 -5.15
CA SER A 658 -3.00 -24.64 -5.20
C SER A 658 -3.48 -25.29 -3.91
N THR A 659 -3.76 -26.59 -3.96
CA THR A 659 -3.88 -27.42 -2.75
C THR A 659 -2.50 -27.76 -2.18
N PRO A 660 -2.41 -28.33 -0.98
CA PRO A 660 -1.13 -28.79 -0.44
C PRO A 660 -0.38 -29.78 -1.35
N THR A 661 -1.07 -30.52 -2.18
CA THR A 661 -0.47 -31.64 -2.96
C THR A 661 -0.52 -31.47 -4.46
N ARG A 662 -1.36 -30.56 -5.02
CA ARG A 662 -1.57 -30.40 -6.46
C ARG A 662 -2.05 -29.01 -6.83
N THR A 663 -1.91 -28.66 -8.10
CA THR A 663 -2.47 -27.42 -8.69
C THR A 663 -4.00 -27.45 -8.76
N GLN A 664 -4.59 -26.25 -8.78
CA GLN A 664 -6.04 -26.04 -8.95
C GLN A 664 -6.30 -25.02 -10.08
N PRO A 665 -6.45 -25.46 -11.34
CA PRO A 665 -6.66 -24.56 -12.47
C PRO A 665 -7.86 -23.62 -12.28
N ILE A 666 -8.99 -24.10 -11.75
CA ILE A 666 -10.18 -23.26 -11.51
C ILE A 666 -9.84 -22.08 -10.59
N THR A 667 -9.20 -22.34 -9.45
CA THR A 667 -8.82 -21.30 -8.50
C THR A 667 -7.79 -20.33 -9.12
N HIS A 668 -6.88 -20.83 -9.95
CA HIS A 668 -5.91 -20.04 -10.69
C HIS A 668 -6.58 -19.12 -11.72
N GLY A 669 -7.48 -19.68 -12.53
CA GLY A 669 -8.21 -18.92 -13.55
C GLY A 669 -9.10 -17.84 -12.91
N ALA A 670 -9.83 -18.19 -11.85
CA ALA A 670 -10.63 -17.25 -11.08
C ALA A 670 -9.77 -16.12 -10.50
N TRP A 671 -8.55 -16.44 -9.99
CA TRP A 671 -7.63 -15.42 -9.51
C TRP A 671 -7.17 -14.48 -10.64
N ILE A 672 -6.85 -15.01 -11.83
CA ILE A 672 -6.46 -14.18 -12.98
C ILE A 672 -7.60 -13.23 -13.37
N ASN A 673 -8.83 -13.73 -13.47
CA ASN A 673 -10.00 -12.88 -13.77
C ASN A 673 -10.17 -11.79 -12.70
N ALA A 674 -10.22 -12.16 -11.45
CA ALA A 674 -10.46 -11.22 -10.36
C ALA A 674 -9.33 -10.18 -10.20
N VAL A 675 -8.07 -10.64 -10.24
CA VAL A 675 -6.91 -9.79 -9.88
C VAL A 675 -6.34 -9.05 -11.09
N ILE A 676 -6.21 -9.72 -12.24
CA ILE A 676 -5.58 -9.10 -13.42
C ILE A 676 -6.60 -8.28 -14.21
N PHE A 677 -7.82 -8.78 -14.36
CA PHE A 677 -8.83 -8.13 -15.17
C PHE A 677 -9.91 -7.38 -14.36
N ASN A 678 -9.93 -7.56 -13.03
CA ASN A 678 -10.98 -7.03 -12.14
C ASN A 678 -12.38 -7.48 -12.54
N ASP A 679 -12.48 -8.75 -12.89
CA ASP A 679 -13.70 -9.44 -13.35
C ASP A 679 -13.85 -10.74 -12.54
N PRO A 680 -14.22 -10.65 -11.24
CA PRO A 680 -14.37 -11.83 -10.40
C PRO A 680 -15.55 -12.68 -10.87
N PRO A 681 -15.38 -14.01 -11.05
CA PRO A 681 -16.48 -14.88 -11.42
C PRO A 681 -17.55 -14.89 -10.31
N GLU A 682 -18.80 -15.05 -10.71
CA GLU A 682 -19.90 -15.23 -9.75
C GLU A 682 -19.64 -16.46 -8.85
N PRO A 683 -20.02 -16.39 -7.57
CA PRO A 683 -19.91 -17.54 -6.68
C PRO A 683 -20.75 -18.72 -7.23
N PRO A 684 -20.27 -19.96 -7.10
CA PRO A 684 -21.00 -21.11 -7.60
C PRO A 684 -22.39 -21.20 -6.93
N PRO A 685 -23.43 -21.68 -7.66
CA PRO A 685 -24.75 -21.90 -7.08
C PRO A 685 -24.68 -22.80 -5.84
N ALA A 686 -25.55 -22.55 -4.85
CA ALA A 686 -25.52 -23.26 -3.57
C ALA A 686 -25.86 -24.77 -3.70
N ASP A 687 -26.49 -25.18 -4.80
CA ASP A 687 -26.94 -26.54 -5.11
C ASP A 687 -26.04 -27.28 -6.10
N VAL A 688 -24.79 -26.87 -6.25
CA VAL A 688 -23.82 -27.61 -7.08
C VAL A 688 -23.61 -29.00 -6.49
N PRO A 689 -23.98 -30.07 -7.23
CA PRO A 689 -23.79 -31.43 -6.74
C PRO A 689 -22.28 -31.72 -6.58
N PRO A 690 -21.93 -32.58 -5.63
CA PRO A 690 -20.55 -33.03 -5.50
C PRO A 690 -20.10 -33.73 -6.81
N LEU A 691 -18.79 -33.68 -7.05
CA LEU A 691 -18.20 -34.40 -8.18
C LEU A 691 -18.63 -35.90 -8.11
N PRO A 692 -18.94 -36.53 -9.26
CA PRO A 692 -19.27 -37.94 -9.28
C PRO A 692 -18.18 -38.76 -8.57
N GLU A 693 -18.61 -39.74 -7.76
CA GLU A 693 -17.70 -40.74 -7.20
C GLU A 693 -17.17 -41.58 -8.36
N VAL A 694 -15.99 -41.30 -8.82
CA VAL A 694 -15.24 -42.12 -9.78
C VAL A 694 -14.17 -42.87 -8.98
N ASP A 695 -13.89 -44.12 -9.37
CA ASP A 695 -12.87 -44.94 -8.75
C ASP A 695 -11.54 -44.17 -8.66
N ARG A 696 -10.95 -44.16 -7.47
CA ARG A 696 -9.77 -43.36 -7.18
C ARG A 696 -8.58 -43.76 -8.08
N GLU A 697 -8.45 -45.03 -8.40
CA GLU A 697 -7.41 -45.51 -9.31
C GLU A 697 -7.61 -45.06 -10.76
N GLU A 698 -8.87 -44.93 -11.22
CA GLU A 698 -9.16 -44.37 -12.53
C GLU A 698 -8.91 -42.87 -12.59
N LEU A 699 -9.28 -42.13 -11.56
CA LEU A 699 -9.02 -40.71 -11.46
C LEU A 699 -7.53 -40.36 -11.48
N GLU A 700 -6.69 -41.20 -10.87
CA GLU A 700 -5.24 -40.99 -10.84
C GLU A 700 -4.57 -41.12 -12.21
N LYS A 701 -5.17 -41.86 -13.14
CA LYS A 701 -4.72 -42.00 -14.54
C LYS A 701 -5.05 -40.79 -15.42
N LEU A 702 -6.05 -39.99 -15.02
CA LEU A 702 -6.51 -38.84 -15.79
C LEU A 702 -5.68 -37.59 -15.48
N THR A 703 -5.50 -36.74 -16.49
CA THR A 703 -5.02 -35.37 -16.29
C THR A 703 -6.07 -34.54 -15.56
N ILE A 704 -5.66 -33.41 -14.99
CA ILE A 704 -6.59 -32.47 -14.32
C ILE A 704 -7.65 -31.96 -15.30
N ARG A 705 -7.26 -31.71 -16.57
CA ARG A 705 -8.17 -31.29 -17.65
C ARG A 705 -9.24 -32.34 -17.94
N GLU A 706 -8.87 -33.61 -18.04
CA GLU A 706 -9.80 -34.70 -18.27
C GLU A 706 -10.79 -34.88 -17.10
N ARG A 707 -10.31 -34.73 -15.85
CA ARG A 707 -11.19 -34.77 -14.67
C ARG A 707 -12.22 -33.63 -14.67
N LEU A 708 -11.79 -32.42 -15.01
CA LEU A 708 -12.68 -31.26 -15.07
C LEU A 708 -13.65 -31.34 -16.27
N ALA A 709 -13.27 -31.94 -17.37
CA ALA A 709 -14.18 -32.17 -18.53
C ALA A 709 -15.39 -33.03 -18.15
N ILE A 710 -15.24 -33.96 -17.20
CA ILE A 710 -16.39 -34.75 -16.69
C ILE A 710 -17.40 -33.85 -15.98
N HIS A 711 -16.93 -32.88 -15.21
CA HIS A 711 -17.76 -31.93 -14.46
C HIS A 711 -18.49 -30.92 -15.36
N ARG A 712 -17.85 -30.47 -16.45
CA ARG A 712 -18.38 -29.46 -17.38
C ARG A 712 -19.51 -29.94 -18.32
N LYS A 713 -19.91 -31.21 -18.25
CA LYS A 713 -21.02 -31.73 -19.08
C LYS A 713 -22.37 -31.08 -18.79
N ARG A 714 -22.52 -30.40 -17.68
CA ARG A 714 -23.72 -29.64 -17.32
C ARG A 714 -23.65 -28.22 -17.90
N ALA A 715 -24.71 -27.74 -18.50
CA ALA A 715 -24.78 -26.42 -19.13
C ALA A 715 -24.60 -25.26 -18.12
N ASP A 716 -25.17 -25.41 -16.92
CA ASP A 716 -25.07 -24.44 -15.83
C ASP A 716 -23.61 -24.28 -15.27
N CYS A 717 -22.78 -25.33 -15.38
CA CYS A 717 -21.36 -25.28 -15.02
C CYS A 717 -20.48 -24.75 -16.18
N ALA A 718 -20.86 -25.08 -17.42
CA ALA A 718 -20.07 -24.78 -18.61
C ALA A 718 -19.86 -23.28 -18.83
N ALA A 719 -20.85 -22.45 -18.53
CA ALA A 719 -20.78 -21.01 -18.74
C ALA A 719 -19.57 -20.37 -17.99
N CYS A 720 -19.47 -20.53 -16.66
CA CYS A 720 -18.36 -20.02 -15.87
C CYS A 720 -17.02 -20.72 -16.20
N HIS A 721 -17.05 -22.04 -16.44
CA HIS A 721 -15.83 -22.79 -16.72
C HIS A 721 -15.19 -22.44 -18.06
N ASN A 722 -15.97 -22.03 -19.07
CA ASN A 722 -15.45 -21.61 -20.38
C ASN A 722 -14.57 -20.34 -20.27
N GLU A 723 -14.82 -19.51 -19.27
CA GLU A 723 -14.02 -18.29 -19.01
C GLU A 723 -12.83 -18.56 -18.09
N ILE A 724 -13.03 -19.32 -17.01
CA ILE A 724 -12.05 -19.52 -15.96
C ILE A 724 -10.98 -20.55 -16.35
N ASP A 725 -11.42 -21.70 -16.92
CA ASP A 725 -10.55 -22.84 -17.16
C ASP A 725 -9.39 -22.57 -18.12
N PRO A 726 -9.58 -21.85 -19.25
CA PRO A 726 -8.45 -21.53 -20.13
C PRO A 726 -7.34 -20.75 -19.45
N LEU A 727 -7.72 -19.80 -18.57
CA LEU A 727 -6.79 -18.99 -17.80
C LEU A 727 -5.99 -19.84 -16.81
N GLY A 728 -6.65 -20.76 -16.13
CA GLY A 728 -6.03 -21.65 -15.16
C GLY A 728 -5.15 -22.71 -15.82
N PHE A 729 -5.61 -23.34 -16.90
CA PHE A 729 -4.81 -24.33 -17.61
C PHE A 729 -3.55 -23.75 -18.23
N ALA A 730 -3.55 -22.48 -18.63
CA ALA A 730 -2.37 -21.80 -19.15
C ALA A 730 -1.17 -21.86 -18.18
N MET A 731 -1.41 -22.04 -16.87
CA MET A 731 -0.41 -22.07 -15.81
C MET A 731 -0.02 -23.48 -15.35
N GLU A 732 -0.56 -24.56 -15.90
CA GLU A 732 -0.38 -25.93 -15.41
C GLU A 732 1.04 -26.48 -15.55
N ASN A 733 1.90 -25.85 -16.36
CA ASN A 733 3.33 -26.15 -16.36
C ASN A 733 4.03 -25.75 -15.05
N TYR A 734 3.40 -24.92 -14.21
CA TYR A 734 3.93 -24.61 -12.88
C TYR A 734 3.29 -25.50 -11.84
N GLY A 735 4.10 -26.22 -11.08
CA GLY A 735 3.64 -27.00 -9.93
C GLY A 735 3.18 -26.12 -8.77
N PRO A 736 2.65 -26.72 -7.69
CA PRO A 736 2.10 -25.99 -6.54
C PRO A 736 3.04 -25.02 -5.84
N THR A 737 4.35 -25.17 -6.02
CA THR A 737 5.38 -24.28 -5.46
C THR A 737 6.07 -23.41 -6.51
N GLY A 738 5.52 -23.33 -7.73
CA GLY A 738 6.07 -22.54 -8.85
C GLY A 738 7.23 -23.22 -9.60
N VAL A 739 7.56 -24.48 -9.30
CA VAL A 739 8.55 -25.26 -10.05
C VAL A 739 7.97 -25.66 -11.40
N TRP A 740 8.77 -25.51 -12.47
CA TRP A 740 8.36 -25.87 -13.82
C TRP A 740 8.27 -27.40 -14.00
N ARG A 741 7.25 -27.88 -14.73
CA ARG A 741 7.05 -29.27 -15.10
C ARG A 741 6.50 -29.40 -16.52
N ASP A 742 6.94 -30.38 -17.28
CA ASP A 742 6.39 -30.71 -18.60
C ASP A 742 5.40 -31.89 -18.50
N LYS A 743 5.48 -32.65 -17.42
CA LYS A 743 4.61 -33.82 -17.16
C LYS A 743 4.00 -33.78 -15.76
N TYR A 744 2.82 -34.34 -15.64
CA TYR A 744 2.19 -34.62 -14.35
C TYR A 744 2.87 -35.82 -13.65
N GLU A 745 2.59 -36.05 -12.36
CA GLU A 745 3.14 -37.15 -11.56
C GLU A 745 2.80 -38.54 -12.15
N ASN A 746 1.68 -38.65 -12.86
CA ASN A 746 1.26 -39.88 -13.58
C ASN A 746 1.93 -40.07 -14.94
N GLY A 747 2.93 -39.25 -15.28
CA GLY A 747 3.72 -39.34 -16.52
C GLY A 747 3.04 -38.74 -17.76
N ARG A 748 1.78 -38.26 -17.67
CA ARG A 748 1.06 -37.61 -18.76
C ARG A 748 1.62 -36.21 -19.00
N ASP A 749 1.64 -35.82 -20.28
CA ASP A 749 2.09 -34.46 -20.66
C ASP A 749 1.10 -33.41 -20.19
N VAL A 750 1.65 -32.24 -19.80
CA VAL A 750 0.84 -31.07 -19.41
C VAL A 750 0.33 -30.37 -20.66
N ASP A 751 -0.99 -30.28 -20.78
CA ASP A 751 -1.65 -29.52 -21.86
C ASP A 751 -2.15 -28.20 -21.31
N VAL A 752 -1.52 -27.10 -21.75
CA VAL A 752 -1.83 -25.71 -21.36
C VAL A 752 -2.67 -24.97 -22.42
N SER A 753 -3.01 -25.63 -23.52
CA SER A 753 -3.74 -25.00 -24.62
C SER A 753 -5.11 -24.47 -24.17
N GLY A 754 -5.54 -23.37 -24.78
CA GLY A 754 -6.81 -22.75 -24.46
C GLY A 754 -7.16 -21.61 -25.40
N LYS A 755 -8.22 -20.89 -25.04
CA LYS A 755 -8.73 -19.76 -25.82
C LYS A 755 -9.00 -18.59 -24.88
N LEU A 756 -8.21 -17.52 -25.00
CA LEU A 756 -8.37 -16.31 -24.18
C LEU A 756 -9.55 -15.47 -24.68
N PHE A 757 -10.48 -15.08 -23.79
CA PHE A 757 -11.68 -14.28 -24.09
C PHE A 757 -12.54 -14.84 -25.23
N ASN A 758 -12.63 -16.16 -25.32
CA ASN A 758 -13.36 -16.87 -26.39
C ASN A 758 -12.95 -16.46 -27.83
N GLN A 759 -11.76 -15.86 -28.00
CA GLN A 759 -11.32 -15.28 -29.27
C GLN A 759 -9.91 -15.71 -29.70
N PHE A 760 -8.97 -15.84 -28.76
CA PHE A 760 -7.55 -15.93 -29.10
C PHE A 760 -6.96 -17.26 -28.62
N GLU A 761 -6.68 -18.18 -29.53
CA GLU A 761 -6.10 -19.49 -29.23
C GLU A 761 -4.62 -19.32 -28.81
N PHE A 762 -4.20 -20.16 -27.84
CA PHE A 762 -2.82 -20.32 -27.42
C PHE A 762 -2.52 -21.79 -27.12
N LYS A 763 -1.26 -22.19 -27.28
CA LYS A 763 -0.75 -23.53 -27.00
C LYS A 763 0.34 -23.58 -25.95
N THR A 764 0.86 -22.45 -25.57
CA THR A 764 1.96 -22.31 -24.61
C THR A 764 1.71 -21.16 -23.66
N VAL A 765 2.32 -21.19 -22.47
CA VAL A 765 2.30 -20.07 -21.52
C VAL A 765 2.90 -18.79 -22.12
N ILE A 766 3.86 -18.92 -23.02
CA ILE A 766 4.49 -17.77 -23.70
C ILE A 766 3.46 -17.07 -24.58
N GLU A 767 2.74 -17.84 -25.43
CA GLU A 767 1.66 -17.31 -26.26
C GLU A 767 0.55 -16.68 -25.40
N PHE A 768 0.16 -17.34 -24.31
CA PHE A 768 -0.81 -16.80 -23.36
C PHE A 768 -0.37 -15.44 -22.80
N LYS A 769 0.87 -15.30 -22.32
CA LYS A 769 1.42 -14.02 -21.86
C LYS A 769 1.40 -12.97 -22.97
N GLN A 770 1.77 -13.33 -24.19
CA GLN A 770 1.73 -12.42 -25.35
C GLN A 770 0.31 -11.94 -25.66
N LEU A 771 -0.69 -12.81 -25.54
CA LEU A 771 -2.09 -12.45 -25.74
C LEU A 771 -2.58 -11.47 -24.65
N ILE A 772 -2.22 -11.68 -23.38
CA ILE A 772 -2.52 -10.71 -22.31
C ILE A 772 -1.90 -9.34 -22.62
N LEU A 773 -0.66 -9.32 -23.07
CA LEU A 773 0.03 -8.06 -23.44
C LEU A 773 -0.62 -7.38 -24.66
N ARG A 774 -1.14 -8.14 -25.61
CA ARG A 774 -1.92 -7.60 -26.73
C ARG A 774 -3.22 -6.96 -26.23
N GLU A 775 -3.88 -7.58 -25.27
CA GLU A 775 -5.10 -7.12 -24.64
C GLU A 775 -4.83 -6.21 -23.41
N LYS A 776 -3.67 -5.57 -23.36
CA LYS A 776 -3.21 -4.74 -22.23
C LYS A 776 -4.22 -3.67 -21.79
N ARG A 777 -5.13 -3.23 -22.66
CA ARG A 777 -6.20 -2.29 -22.31
C ARG A 777 -7.08 -2.85 -21.18
N ARG A 778 -7.39 -4.16 -21.19
CA ARG A 778 -8.19 -4.81 -20.15
C ARG A 778 -7.45 -4.79 -18.82
N PHE A 779 -6.16 -5.16 -18.84
CA PHE A 779 -5.31 -5.10 -17.65
C PHE A 779 -5.21 -3.68 -17.09
N ILE A 780 -4.93 -2.68 -17.94
CA ILE A 780 -4.81 -1.27 -17.50
C ILE A 780 -6.10 -0.83 -16.83
N ARG A 781 -7.27 -1.13 -17.43
CA ARG A 781 -8.57 -0.78 -16.86
C ARG A 781 -8.82 -1.51 -15.54
N GLY A 782 -8.58 -2.82 -15.48
CA GLY A 782 -8.73 -3.63 -14.26
C GLY A 782 -7.82 -3.15 -13.13
N PHE A 783 -6.55 -2.93 -13.41
CA PHE A 783 -5.58 -2.42 -12.44
C PHE A 783 -5.94 -1.02 -11.94
N THR A 784 -6.38 -0.13 -12.84
CA THR A 784 -6.83 1.22 -12.47
C THR A 784 -8.11 1.17 -11.64
N SER A 785 -9.03 0.23 -11.91
CA SER A 785 -10.23 0.00 -11.10
C SER A 785 -9.87 -0.44 -9.67
N HIS A 786 -8.94 -1.38 -9.52
CA HIS A 786 -8.43 -1.77 -8.19
C HIS A 786 -7.83 -0.59 -7.44
N LEU A 787 -6.99 0.22 -8.10
CA LEU A 787 -6.39 1.40 -7.50
C LEU A 787 -7.44 2.44 -7.09
N LEU A 788 -8.43 2.70 -7.93
CA LEU A 788 -9.51 3.66 -7.64
C LEU A 788 -10.38 3.18 -6.47
N SER A 789 -10.77 1.90 -6.46
CA SER A 789 -11.53 1.31 -5.35
C SER A 789 -10.76 1.39 -4.02
N TYR A 790 -9.46 1.09 -4.05
CA TYR A 790 -8.58 1.23 -2.89
C TYR A 790 -8.49 2.69 -2.41
N ALA A 791 -8.33 3.65 -3.33
CA ALA A 791 -8.21 5.07 -3.02
C ALA A 791 -9.50 5.64 -2.41
N LEU A 792 -10.66 5.18 -2.90
CA LEU A 792 -11.98 5.62 -2.43
C LEU A 792 -12.46 4.86 -1.17
N GLY A 793 -11.94 3.65 -0.92
CA GLY A 793 -12.38 2.77 0.16
C GLY A 793 -13.84 2.34 0.05
N ARG A 794 -14.34 2.18 -1.19
CA ARG A 794 -15.69 1.71 -1.53
C ARG A 794 -15.70 0.91 -2.83
N GLU A 795 -16.77 0.21 -3.09
CA GLU A 795 -17.01 -0.34 -4.43
C GLU A 795 -17.18 0.77 -5.46
N LEU A 796 -16.79 0.45 -6.67
CA LEU A 796 -17.04 1.31 -7.82
C LEU A 796 -18.45 1.04 -8.36
N GLY A 797 -19.06 2.07 -8.89
CA GLY A 797 -20.35 1.97 -9.58
C GLY A 797 -20.26 2.53 -10.99
N PRO A 798 -21.34 2.44 -11.77
CA PRO A 798 -21.35 2.92 -13.15
C PRO A 798 -20.91 4.39 -13.29
N ALA A 799 -21.19 5.24 -12.29
CA ALA A 799 -20.77 6.64 -12.31
C ALA A 799 -19.24 6.84 -12.30
N ASP A 800 -18.46 5.82 -11.91
CA ASP A 800 -17.00 5.86 -11.90
C ASP A 800 -16.40 5.48 -13.27
N SER A 801 -17.15 4.78 -14.12
CA SER A 801 -16.70 4.26 -15.42
C SER A 801 -16.14 5.31 -16.38
N PRO A 802 -16.71 6.51 -16.52
CA PRO A 802 -16.15 7.54 -17.40
C PRO A 802 -14.72 7.94 -17.01
N ALA A 803 -14.47 8.10 -15.71
CA ALA A 803 -13.12 8.41 -15.22
C ALA A 803 -12.15 7.26 -15.46
N LEU A 804 -12.58 6.01 -15.26
CA LEU A 804 -11.78 4.83 -15.57
C LEU A 804 -11.44 4.73 -17.06
N ASP A 805 -12.39 5.01 -17.93
CA ASP A 805 -12.18 4.98 -19.39
C ASP A 805 -11.22 6.08 -19.84
N GLU A 806 -11.32 7.29 -19.27
CA GLU A 806 -10.39 8.40 -19.53
C GLU A 806 -8.96 8.06 -19.08
N MET A 807 -8.80 7.55 -17.83
CA MET A 807 -7.51 7.14 -17.31
C MET A 807 -6.90 6.00 -18.15
N THR A 808 -7.71 5.02 -18.54
CA THR A 808 -7.30 3.92 -19.41
C THR A 808 -6.86 4.42 -20.79
N ALA A 809 -7.64 5.30 -21.40
CA ALA A 809 -7.28 5.90 -22.68
C ALA A 809 -5.96 6.69 -22.59
N THR A 810 -5.79 7.47 -21.52
CA THR A 810 -4.55 8.22 -21.26
C THR A 810 -3.34 7.29 -21.12
N ALA A 811 -3.46 6.22 -20.35
CA ALA A 811 -2.41 5.23 -20.18
C ALA A 811 -2.05 4.53 -21.52
N MET A 812 -3.05 4.23 -22.35
CA MET A 812 -2.84 3.63 -23.68
C MET A 812 -2.05 4.54 -24.64
N THR A 813 -1.96 5.85 -24.39
CA THR A 813 -1.11 6.77 -25.19
C THR A 813 0.36 6.79 -24.74
N GLY A 814 0.81 5.86 -23.90
CA GLY A 814 2.17 5.76 -23.37
C GLY A 814 2.41 6.52 -22.07
N LYS A 815 1.33 6.93 -21.38
CA LYS A 815 1.38 7.54 -20.03
C LYS A 815 0.95 6.52 -18.96
N ASP A 816 1.50 5.33 -19.05
CA ASP A 816 1.19 4.18 -18.21
C ASP A 816 2.20 3.96 -17.07
N GLN A 817 3.05 4.96 -16.79
CA GLN A 817 3.91 4.94 -15.62
C GLN A 817 3.05 4.94 -14.35
N LEU A 818 3.41 4.12 -13.37
CA LEU A 818 2.60 3.92 -12.16
C LEU A 818 2.27 5.25 -11.45
N ARG A 819 3.23 6.17 -11.33
CA ARG A 819 2.99 7.45 -10.66
C ARG A 819 2.09 8.38 -11.46
N ALA A 820 2.11 8.28 -12.78
CA ALA A 820 1.18 9.02 -13.64
C ALA A 820 -0.27 8.50 -13.44
N VAL A 821 -0.43 7.18 -13.34
CA VAL A 821 -1.72 6.55 -13.04
C VAL A 821 -2.21 6.95 -11.64
N LEU A 822 -1.36 6.88 -10.61
CA LEU A 822 -1.71 7.30 -9.25
C LEU A 822 -2.12 8.77 -9.18
N LYS A 823 -1.40 9.64 -9.90
CA LYS A 823 -1.73 11.05 -9.98
C LYS A 823 -3.06 11.28 -10.69
N SER A 824 -3.35 10.56 -11.78
CA SER A 824 -4.62 10.68 -12.50
C SER A 824 -5.80 10.26 -11.63
N ILE A 825 -5.65 9.23 -10.80
CA ILE A 825 -6.65 8.81 -9.80
C ILE A 825 -6.89 9.93 -8.79
N ALA A 826 -5.84 10.48 -8.17
CA ALA A 826 -5.97 11.50 -7.13
C ALA A 826 -6.51 12.84 -7.67
N MET A 827 -6.49 13.05 -8.99
CA MET A 827 -7.05 14.22 -9.67
C MET A 827 -8.38 13.92 -10.37
N SER A 828 -8.89 12.70 -10.32
CA SER A 828 -10.12 12.28 -10.98
C SER A 828 -11.38 12.82 -10.28
N GLU A 829 -12.47 12.92 -11.02
CA GLU A 829 -13.76 13.36 -10.47
C GLU A 829 -14.23 12.48 -9.30
N PRO A 830 -14.22 11.14 -9.38
CA PRO A 830 -14.61 10.29 -8.26
C PRO A 830 -13.78 10.54 -6.98
N PHE A 831 -12.48 10.84 -7.14
CA PHE A 831 -11.62 11.11 -5.99
C PHE A 831 -11.85 12.49 -5.37
N LEU A 832 -12.23 13.48 -6.16
CA LEU A 832 -12.43 14.85 -5.72
C LEU A 832 -13.86 15.16 -5.25
N HIS A 833 -14.78 14.20 -5.41
CA HIS A 833 -16.20 14.39 -5.09
C HIS A 833 -16.72 13.33 -4.12
N LYS A 834 -17.86 13.62 -3.51
CA LYS A 834 -18.61 12.76 -2.60
C LYS A 834 -20.10 12.74 -2.96
N ASN A 835 -20.82 11.73 -2.52
CA ASN A 835 -22.27 11.65 -2.62
C ASN A 835 -22.91 12.01 -1.28
N MET A 836 -23.67 13.10 -1.26
CA MET A 836 -24.38 13.60 -0.08
C MET A 836 -25.79 12.99 0.11
N ARG A 837 -26.23 12.19 -0.86
CA ARG A 837 -27.49 11.43 -0.70
C ARG A 837 -27.19 10.25 0.22
N GLY A 838 -27.94 10.13 1.30
CA GLY A 838 -27.91 8.90 2.10
C GLY A 838 -28.25 7.68 1.23
N PRO A 839 -27.92 6.45 1.71
CA PRO A 839 -28.34 5.25 1.03
C PRO A 839 -29.87 5.33 0.84
N LYS A 840 -30.35 5.09 -0.37
CA LYS A 840 -31.78 4.91 -0.59
C LYS A 840 -32.19 3.72 0.31
N GLU A 841 -33.10 3.92 1.20
CA GLU A 841 -33.76 2.80 1.89
C GLU A 841 -34.30 1.85 0.79
N LYS A 842 -33.75 0.62 0.79
CA LYS A 842 -34.19 -0.46 -0.12
C LYS A 842 -35.52 -1.01 0.34
#